data_1220d5e37d57f79955fd5b1c9e14b357
#
_entry.id   1220d5e37d57f79955fd5b1c9e14b357
#
_cell.length_a   1.000
_cell.length_b   1.000
_cell.length_c   1.000
_cell.angle_alpha   90.00
_cell.angle_beta   90.00
_cell.angle_gamma   90.00
#
_symmetry.space_group_name_H-M   'P 1'
#
loop_
_entity.id
_entity.type
_entity.pdbx_description
1 polymer ?
#
loop_
_entity_poly.entity_id
_entity_poly.type
_entity_poly.pdbx_seq_one_letter_code
_entity_poly.pdbx_strand_id
1 'polypeptide(L)'
;MPTPPSHHDHGPAHAASPNDGGLRDPVCGMAVIPPSKFGESYQGQTYQFCSQKCQEKFRADPERYIGNHPSAEPSSAAIEPTLQVATEFTCPMHPEIRQPGPGNCPKCGMTLEPVMPALDDDDKPELLDFTRRFWWSLPLTVMVALLAMAGHSLQIFHGSVQNWIEFALATPVTLWAGWPFFVRGIASVRNRSPNIWTLIGLGTAAAYLYSVAATLFPQSFPTTFMQDGRIGVYFEAAAVIISLTLLGQILELKARSQTSAAIKSLLGLSPKTARRINADGQEEDIPLTHVHLGDHLRVRPGEKVPVDGSVLEGESAVDESMLTGEPVPVMKRAGDSLIGATLNTHGSLVMEARKVGADTMLSQIVQMVALAQRSKAPMQRMADSIAGYFVMAVIAIALLTLIGWGLFGPEPSWVFGLINAVAVLIIACPCALGLATPMSIMVSTGKAASMGVLFRDASAIENLCKIDTLIVDKTGTLTEGRPVFHSVEATPDFNPRDVLQLAASLDQGSEHPLAHAIVDHARTENIALTKPESFESGSGIGVSGLVDGKKVQLGNTALMEAAGVSTKVLQERAELLRLEGISIIYLAVDGVLAGLLAVSDPIKPTSKEAVTKLKADNVKIIMATGDGLTTARAVAKEMGIEEVHGEVKPQDKERLVADLQQSGRKVAMAGDGINDAPALARADVGIAMGTGTDVAMNSAQLTLVKGDLMGILRARALSVATVKNMRQNLGFAFLYNSMGIPLAAGLLYPLTGHLLSPMIAALAMSVSSASVVFNALRLRNTRIE
;
A
#
# COMPACT_ATOMS: atom_id res chain seq x y z
N MET A 1 3.47 -7.09 -60.32
CA MET A 1 3.91 -6.48 -59.06
C MET A 1 2.88 -5.41 -58.72
N PRO A 2 2.05 -5.59 -57.70
CA PRO A 2 1.32 -4.51 -57.08
C PRO A 2 1.78 -4.27 -55.65
N THR A 3 1.95 -3.01 -55.29
CA THR A 3 2.27 -2.44 -53.99
C THR A 3 1.14 -2.61 -52.98
N PRO A 4 1.43 -2.82 -51.68
CA PRO A 4 0.43 -2.90 -50.62
C PRO A 4 0.03 -1.48 -50.13
N PRO A 5 -1.17 -1.33 -49.56
CA PRO A 5 -1.69 -0.02 -49.13
C PRO A 5 -1.16 0.37 -47.75
N SER A 6 -1.00 1.69 -47.59
CA SER A 6 -0.54 2.42 -46.43
C SER A 6 -1.43 2.28 -45.19
N HIS A 7 -0.84 1.99 -44.05
CA HIS A 7 -1.47 2.10 -42.72
C HIS A 7 -1.64 3.58 -42.33
N HIS A 8 -2.86 3.98 -42.03
CA HIS A 8 -3.15 5.23 -41.33
C HIS A 8 -2.89 5.07 -39.83
N ASP A 9 -2.00 5.93 -39.39
CA ASP A 9 -1.62 6.16 -37.99
C ASP A 9 -2.78 6.83 -37.24
N HIS A 10 -3.33 6.19 -36.22
CA HIS A 10 -4.25 6.80 -35.27
C HIS A 10 -3.49 7.16 -34.00
N GLY A 11 -3.26 8.46 -33.81
CA GLY A 11 -2.73 9.02 -32.58
C GLY A 11 -3.67 8.80 -31.37
N PRO A 12 -3.15 8.94 -30.13
CA PRO A 12 -3.88 8.56 -28.93
C PRO A 12 -5.05 9.50 -28.64
N ALA A 13 -6.23 8.90 -28.42
CA ALA A 13 -7.44 9.60 -28.01
C ALA A 13 -7.28 10.14 -26.59
N HIS A 14 -7.49 11.42 -26.41
CA HIS A 14 -7.64 12.09 -25.13
C HIS A 14 -8.76 11.44 -24.31
N ALA A 15 -8.46 11.01 -23.10
CA ALA A 15 -9.44 10.59 -22.11
C ALA A 15 -10.25 11.81 -21.66
N ALA A 16 -11.54 11.80 -21.92
CA ALA A 16 -12.48 12.81 -21.43
C ALA A 16 -12.91 12.46 -20.00
N SER A 17 -12.94 13.48 -19.14
CA SER A 17 -13.40 13.47 -17.76
C SER A 17 -14.86 13.02 -17.63
N PRO A 18 -15.27 12.37 -16.54
CA PRO A 18 -16.63 11.91 -16.33
C PRO A 18 -17.48 12.97 -15.61
N ASN A 19 -17.91 14.02 -16.28
CA ASN A 19 -19.04 14.86 -15.82
C ASN A 19 -19.46 15.86 -16.90
N ASP A 20 -20.08 15.34 -17.98
CA ASP A 20 -20.89 16.18 -18.86
C ASP A 20 -22.19 15.44 -19.16
N GLY A 21 -23.33 16.10 -18.90
CA GLY A 21 -24.69 15.65 -19.22
C GLY A 21 -24.94 15.46 -20.71
N GLY A 22 -24.05 14.79 -21.44
CA GLY A 22 -24.09 14.50 -22.84
C GLY A 22 -25.17 13.48 -23.20
N LEU A 23 -25.92 13.76 -24.26
CA LEU A 23 -26.91 12.85 -24.90
C LEU A 23 -26.25 11.48 -25.15
N ARG A 24 -26.94 10.39 -24.77
CA ARG A 24 -26.49 9.01 -25.02
C ARG A 24 -27.37 8.33 -26.05
N ASP A 25 -26.77 7.52 -26.91
CA ASP A 25 -27.45 6.65 -27.87
C ASP A 25 -28.31 5.62 -27.16
N PRO A 26 -29.63 5.58 -27.34
CA PRO A 26 -30.52 4.67 -26.62
C PRO A 26 -30.34 3.20 -26.98
N VAL A 27 -29.62 2.87 -28.05
CA VAL A 27 -29.39 1.50 -28.51
C VAL A 27 -28.10 0.91 -27.93
N CYS A 28 -27.02 1.69 -27.79
CA CYS A 28 -25.72 1.21 -27.40
C CYS A 28 -25.10 1.93 -26.19
N GLY A 29 -25.74 3.00 -25.67
CA GLY A 29 -25.27 3.74 -24.48
C GLY A 29 -24.07 4.66 -24.72
N MET A 30 -23.50 4.75 -25.90
CA MET A 30 -22.37 5.63 -26.21
C MET A 30 -22.77 7.10 -26.17
N ALA A 31 -21.85 7.95 -25.71
CA ALA A 31 -22.04 9.41 -25.74
C ALA A 31 -22.15 9.92 -27.16
N VAL A 32 -23.16 10.77 -27.44
CA VAL A 32 -23.42 11.38 -28.75
C VAL A 32 -23.20 12.89 -28.64
N ILE A 33 -22.32 13.43 -29.48
CA ILE A 33 -22.08 14.89 -29.53
C ILE A 33 -23.13 15.53 -30.45
N PRO A 34 -24.04 16.40 -29.95
CA PRO A 34 -25.00 17.10 -30.76
C PRO A 34 -24.36 18.19 -31.62
N PRO A 35 -24.87 18.43 -32.86
CA PRO A 35 -25.92 17.67 -33.53
C PRO A 35 -25.40 16.44 -34.26
N SER A 36 -25.91 15.25 -33.89
CA SER A 36 -25.56 14.03 -34.63
C SER A 36 -26.21 14.01 -36.01
N LYS A 37 -25.52 13.45 -37.02
CA LYS A 37 -26.06 13.20 -38.36
C LYS A 37 -27.16 12.15 -38.36
N PHE A 38 -27.32 11.40 -37.30
CA PHE A 38 -28.23 10.28 -37.14
C PHE A 38 -29.24 10.60 -36.04
N GLY A 39 -30.39 11.15 -36.41
CA GLY A 39 -31.50 11.46 -35.50
C GLY A 39 -32.79 10.81 -35.96
N GLU A 40 -33.68 10.45 -35.03
CA GLU A 40 -35.01 9.89 -35.29
C GLU A 40 -36.01 10.48 -34.29
N SER A 41 -37.19 10.84 -34.76
CA SER A 41 -38.29 11.33 -33.92
C SER A 41 -39.29 10.21 -33.66
N TYR A 42 -39.57 9.92 -32.41
CA TYR A 42 -40.55 8.95 -32.00
C TYR A 42 -41.39 9.48 -30.83
N GLN A 43 -42.71 9.41 -30.92
CA GLN A 43 -43.68 9.94 -29.94
C GLN A 43 -43.43 11.40 -29.52
N GLY A 44 -42.99 12.27 -30.46
CA GLY A 44 -42.77 13.70 -30.20
C GLY A 44 -41.42 14.04 -29.56
N GLN A 45 -40.56 13.04 -29.28
CA GLN A 45 -39.23 13.23 -28.77
C GLN A 45 -38.17 12.83 -29.78
N THR A 46 -37.09 13.65 -29.91
CA THR A 46 -36.01 13.41 -30.87
C THR A 46 -34.85 12.68 -30.19
N TYR A 47 -34.52 11.49 -30.68
CA TYR A 47 -33.39 10.66 -30.23
C TYR A 47 -32.21 10.83 -31.18
N GLN A 48 -31.00 10.88 -30.64
CA GLN A 48 -29.77 10.97 -31.45
C GLN A 48 -28.92 9.73 -31.24
N PHE A 49 -28.28 9.27 -32.33
CA PHE A 49 -27.52 8.01 -32.35
C PHE A 49 -26.07 8.26 -32.74
N CYS A 50 -25.19 7.38 -32.28
CA CYS A 50 -23.76 7.42 -32.60
C CYS A 50 -23.46 6.93 -34.02
N SER A 51 -24.38 6.16 -34.64
CA SER A 51 -24.20 5.57 -35.97
C SER A 51 -25.54 5.27 -36.65
N GLN A 52 -25.52 5.18 -37.99
CA GLN A 52 -26.65 4.77 -38.80
C GLN A 52 -27.21 3.40 -38.38
N LYS A 53 -26.33 2.48 -37.97
CA LYS A 53 -26.72 1.13 -37.56
C LYS A 53 -27.51 1.11 -36.25
N CYS A 54 -27.26 2.06 -35.34
CA CYS A 54 -28.06 2.25 -34.13
C CYS A 54 -29.40 2.89 -34.44
N GLN A 55 -29.45 3.87 -35.33
CA GLN A 55 -30.67 4.49 -35.82
C GLN A 55 -31.61 3.47 -36.49
N GLU A 56 -31.08 2.61 -37.35
CA GLU A 56 -31.85 1.55 -38.04
C GLU A 56 -32.42 0.52 -37.06
N LYS A 57 -31.62 0.14 -36.02
CA LYS A 57 -32.08 -0.79 -34.97
C LYS A 57 -33.19 -0.16 -34.11
N PHE A 58 -33.06 1.12 -33.79
CA PHE A 58 -34.09 1.84 -33.06
C PHE A 58 -35.38 1.95 -33.86
N ARG A 59 -35.26 2.27 -35.19
CA ARG A 59 -36.40 2.38 -36.11
C ARG A 59 -37.15 1.05 -36.26
N ALA A 60 -36.45 -0.08 -36.20
CA ALA A 60 -37.04 -1.41 -36.32
C ALA A 60 -37.86 -1.84 -35.09
N ASP A 61 -37.47 -1.40 -33.88
CA ASP A 61 -38.19 -1.74 -32.65
C ASP A 61 -37.91 -0.64 -31.58
N PRO A 62 -38.60 0.54 -31.66
CA PRO A 62 -38.37 1.64 -30.73
C PRO A 62 -38.71 1.30 -29.28
N GLU A 63 -39.78 0.52 -29.04
CA GLU A 63 -40.27 0.21 -27.71
C GLU A 63 -39.27 -0.58 -26.89
N ARG A 64 -38.46 -1.40 -27.52
CA ARG A 64 -37.39 -2.16 -26.91
C ARG A 64 -36.30 -1.30 -26.27
N TYR A 65 -36.07 -0.10 -26.79
CA TYR A 65 -34.99 0.81 -26.36
C TYR A 65 -35.47 2.00 -25.55
N ILE A 66 -36.80 2.25 -25.48
CA ILE A 66 -37.43 3.31 -24.69
C ILE A 66 -37.96 2.77 -23.34
N GLY A 67 -38.26 1.47 -23.25
CA GLY A 67 -38.92 0.85 -22.09
C GLY A 67 -38.03 0.61 -20.84
N ASN A 68 -36.75 1.02 -20.83
CA ASN A 68 -35.82 0.76 -19.72
C ASN A 68 -35.39 2.02 -18.94
N HIS A 69 -36.21 3.07 -18.93
CA HIS A 69 -36.08 4.13 -17.94
C HIS A 69 -37.30 4.12 -17.01
N PRO A 70 -37.14 3.84 -15.71
CA PRO A 70 -38.24 4.03 -14.76
C PRO A 70 -38.53 5.52 -14.66
N SER A 71 -39.72 5.93 -15.11
CA SER A 71 -40.32 7.23 -14.83
C SER A 71 -40.50 7.39 -13.32
N ALA A 72 -39.87 8.40 -12.76
CA ALA A 72 -40.00 8.77 -11.35
C ALA A 72 -41.35 9.42 -11.10
N GLU A 73 -42.26 8.72 -10.42
CA GLU A 73 -43.30 9.33 -9.59
C GLU A 73 -42.72 9.53 -8.19
N PRO A 74 -43.07 10.64 -7.49
CA PRO A 74 -42.50 10.91 -6.18
C PRO A 74 -43.23 10.11 -5.10
N SER A 75 -42.71 8.96 -4.74
CA SER A 75 -43.06 8.26 -3.51
C SER A 75 -42.09 8.66 -2.42
N SER A 76 -42.58 9.31 -1.37
CA SER A 76 -41.87 9.67 -0.16
C SER A 76 -41.52 8.40 0.67
N ALA A 77 -40.43 7.74 0.31
CA ALA A 77 -39.77 6.81 1.19
C ALA A 77 -38.26 7.13 1.04
N ALA A 78 -37.62 7.40 2.14
CA ALA A 78 -36.21 7.76 2.23
C ALA A 78 -35.35 6.76 1.46
N ILE A 79 -34.83 7.18 0.31
CA ILE A 79 -33.78 6.46 -0.41
C ILE A 79 -32.47 6.92 0.23
N GLU A 80 -31.90 6.09 1.09
CA GLU A 80 -30.49 6.20 1.45
C GLU A 80 -29.65 6.21 0.17
N PRO A 81 -28.82 7.23 -0.08
CA PRO A 81 -27.86 7.16 -1.16
C PRO A 81 -26.69 6.29 -0.69
N THR A 82 -26.84 4.98 -0.77
CA THR A 82 -25.69 4.10 -0.81
C THR A 82 -24.93 4.40 -2.09
N LEU A 83 -23.89 5.22 -1.99
CA LEU A 83 -22.78 5.28 -2.93
C LEU A 83 -22.13 3.88 -2.91
N GLN A 84 -22.70 2.93 -3.65
CA GLN A 84 -22.03 1.71 -4.03
C GLN A 84 -20.96 2.11 -5.06
N VAL A 85 -19.82 2.59 -4.56
CA VAL A 85 -18.58 2.51 -5.32
C VAL A 85 -18.44 1.04 -5.65
N ALA A 86 -18.50 0.68 -6.94
CA ALA A 86 -18.36 -0.70 -7.39
C ALA A 86 -17.06 -1.24 -6.80
N THR A 87 -17.17 -2.13 -5.82
CA THR A 87 -16.02 -2.64 -5.07
C THR A 87 -15.20 -3.48 -6.03
N GLU A 88 -14.06 -2.96 -6.47
CA GLU A 88 -13.09 -3.70 -7.29
C GLU A 88 -12.49 -4.82 -6.45
N PHE A 89 -12.36 -6.01 -7.07
CA PHE A 89 -11.73 -7.17 -6.46
C PHE A 89 -10.44 -7.51 -7.19
N THR A 90 -9.42 -7.93 -6.45
CA THR A 90 -8.10 -8.27 -6.97
C THR A 90 -7.55 -9.54 -6.32
N CYS A 91 -6.61 -10.20 -7.01
CA CYS A 91 -5.91 -11.35 -6.47
C CYS A 91 -4.69 -10.90 -5.65
N PRO A 92 -4.54 -11.36 -4.39
CA PRO A 92 -3.35 -11.04 -3.59
C PRO A 92 -2.02 -11.48 -4.22
N MET A 93 -2.06 -12.58 -5.00
CA MET A 93 -0.89 -13.10 -5.72
C MET A 93 -0.71 -12.51 -7.11
N HIS A 94 -1.79 -11.96 -7.72
CA HIS A 94 -1.79 -11.38 -9.06
C HIS A 94 -2.51 -10.03 -9.05
N PRO A 95 -1.90 -8.96 -8.51
CA PRO A 95 -2.55 -7.65 -8.38
C PRO A 95 -2.98 -7.03 -9.71
N GLU A 96 -2.41 -7.50 -10.81
CA GLU A 96 -2.78 -7.11 -12.17
C GLU A 96 -4.17 -7.63 -12.59
N ILE A 97 -4.71 -8.62 -11.86
CA ILE A 97 -6.06 -9.14 -12.09
C ILE A 97 -7.04 -8.33 -11.25
N ARG A 98 -7.86 -7.53 -11.91
CA ARG A 98 -8.93 -6.74 -11.29
C ARG A 98 -10.25 -6.99 -11.99
N GLN A 99 -11.32 -7.13 -11.21
CA GLN A 99 -12.67 -7.28 -11.74
C GLN A 99 -13.72 -6.64 -10.82
N PRO A 100 -14.85 -6.18 -11.35
CA PRO A 100 -15.98 -5.72 -10.55
C PRO A 100 -16.70 -6.95 -9.95
N GLY A 101 -16.58 -7.15 -8.63
CA GLY A 101 -17.27 -8.22 -7.91
C GLY A 101 -16.39 -9.42 -7.51
N PRO A 102 -16.91 -10.26 -6.58
CA PRO A 102 -16.19 -11.43 -6.09
C PRO A 102 -16.02 -12.51 -7.17
N GLY A 103 -14.94 -13.27 -7.08
CA GLY A 103 -14.64 -14.33 -8.05
C GLY A 103 -13.31 -15.01 -7.76
N ASN A 104 -12.85 -15.84 -8.70
CA ASN A 104 -11.56 -16.52 -8.60
C ASN A 104 -10.57 -15.98 -9.62
N CYS A 105 -9.30 -15.87 -9.20
CA CYS A 105 -8.22 -15.44 -10.07
C CYS A 105 -8.03 -16.42 -11.24
N PRO A 106 -8.08 -15.98 -12.51
CA PRO A 106 -7.90 -16.86 -13.66
C PRO A 106 -6.49 -17.45 -13.74
N LYS A 107 -5.47 -16.82 -13.12
CA LYS A 107 -4.08 -17.31 -13.14
C LYS A 107 -3.82 -18.38 -12.09
N CYS A 108 -4.25 -18.19 -10.84
CA CYS A 108 -3.92 -19.12 -9.75
C CYS A 108 -5.13 -19.79 -9.08
N GLY A 109 -6.36 -19.42 -9.45
CA GLY A 109 -7.59 -20.01 -8.88
C GLY A 109 -7.94 -19.56 -7.47
N MET A 110 -7.17 -18.65 -6.86
CA MET A 110 -7.48 -18.09 -5.53
C MET A 110 -8.67 -17.14 -5.60
N THR A 111 -9.45 -17.08 -4.53
CA THR A 111 -10.54 -16.11 -4.39
C THR A 111 -10.00 -14.68 -4.40
N LEU A 112 -10.66 -13.81 -5.14
CA LEU A 112 -10.33 -12.38 -5.20
C LEU A 112 -10.81 -11.68 -3.93
N GLU A 113 -10.01 -10.75 -3.45
CA GLU A 113 -10.31 -9.91 -2.29
C GLU A 113 -10.68 -8.49 -2.73
N PRO A 114 -11.58 -7.80 -1.99
CA PRO A 114 -11.95 -6.42 -2.32
C PRO A 114 -10.74 -5.50 -2.23
N VAL A 115 -10.58 -4.56 -3.18
CA VAL A 115 -9.47 -3.61 -3.21
C VAL A 115 -9.47 -2.71 -1.98
N MET A 116 -10.63 -2.33 -1.47
CA MET A 116 -10.77 -1.61 -0.20
C MET A 116 -11.48 -2.52 0.80
N PRO A 117 -10.86 -2.86 1.93
CA PRO A 117 -11.53 -3.63 2.98
C PRO A 117 -12.64 -2.79 3.63
N ALA A 118 -13.83 -3.37 3.77
CA ALA A 118 -14.93 -2.79 4.54
C ALA A 118 -14.88 -3.24 6.00
N LEU A 119 -15.49 -2.44 6.91
CA LEU A 119 -15.59 -2.79 8.35
C LEU A 119 -16.41 -4.07 8.56
N ASP A 120 -17.45 -4.27 7.76
CA ASP A 120 -18.41 -5.37 7.89
C ASP A 120 -17.99 -6.64 7.11
N ASP A 121 -16.77 -6.67 6.55
CA ASP A 121 -16.25 -7.81 5.76
C ASP A 121 -15.74 -8.93 6.69
N ASP A 122 -16.61 -9.38 7.61
CA ASP A 122 -16.30 -10.50 8.53
C ASP A 122 -16.57 -11.88 7.90
N ASP A 123 -17.40 -11.94 6.88
CA ASP A 123 -17.71 -13.18 6.16
C ASP A 123 -16.66 -13.45 5.06
N LYS A 124 -15.65 -14.24 5.42
CA LYS A 124 -14.71 -14.81 4.44
C LYS A 124 -15.23 -16.19 4.01
N PRO A 125 -16.02 -16.27 2.93
CA PRO A 125 -16.73 -17.51 2.55
C PRO A 125 -15.77 -18.67 2.30
N GLU A 126 -14.57 -18.40 1.82
CA GLU A 126 -13.53 -19.42 1.58
C GLU A 126 -12.99 -20.00 2.89
N LEU A 127 -12.74 -19.17 3.91
CA LEU A 127 -12.29 -19.64 5.22
C LEU A 127 -13.37 -20.48 5.91
N LEU A 128 -14.63 -20.08 5.81
CA LEU A 128 -15.76 -20.83 6.37
C LEU A 128 -15.93 -22.16 5.64
N ASP A 129 -15.87 -22.18 4.30
CA ASP A 129 -15.97 -23.40 3.49
C ASP A 129 -14.84 -24.38 3.81
N PHE A 130 -13.58 -23.92 3.85
CA PHE A 130 -12.44 -24.78 4.18
C PHE A 130 -12.48 -25.28 5.63
N THR A 131 -12.91 -24.44 6.58
CA THR A 131 -13.09 -24.84 7.98
C THR A 131 -14.18 -25.91 8.11
N ARG A 132 -15.33 -25.73 7.41
CA ARG A 132 -16.40 -26.73 7.36
C ARG A 132 -15.90 -28.04 6.78
N ARG A 133 -15.24 -28.02 5.62
CA ARG A 133 -14.69 -29.22 4.96
C ARG A 133 -13.68 -29.94 5.85
N PHE A 134 -12.80 -29.20 6.51
CA PHE A 134 -11.80 -29.77 7.42
C PHE A 134 -12.45 -30.50 8.60
N TRP A 135 -13.37 -29.87 9.32
CA TRP A 135 -13.98 -30.49 10.50
C TRP A 135 -14.87 -31.69 10.15
N TRP A 136 -15.50 -31.69 8.98
CA TRP A 136 -16.27 -32.85 8.51
C TRP A 136 -15.38 -33.99 7.98
N SER A 137 -14.26 -33.68 7.37
CA SER A 137 -13.32 -34.70 6.85
C SER A 137 -12.40 -35.28 7.92
N LEU A 138 -12.06 -34.52 8.95
CA LEU A 138 -11.08 -34.93 9.98
C LEU A 138 -11.42 -36.27 10.66
N PRO A 139 -12.64 -36.51 11.15
CA PRO A 139 -12.98 -37.81 11.77
C PRO A 139 -12.82 -38.98 10.80
N LEU A 140 -13.24 -38.79 9.54
CA LEU A 140 -13.12 -39.84 8.51
C LEU A 140 -11.63 -40.10 8.20
N THR A 141 -10.83 -39.07 8.09
CA THR A 141 -9.39 -39.16 7.85
C THR A 141 -8.68 -39.90 9.00
N VAL A 142 -9.02 -39.56 10.25
CA VAL A 142 -8.44 -40.22 11.43
C VAL A 142 -8.84 -41.71 11.44
N MET A 143 -10.08 -42.03 11.14
CA MET A 143 -10.53 -43.45 11.04
C MET A 143 -9.79 -44.21 9.97
N VAL A 144 -9.62 -43.65 8.76
CA VAL A 144 -8.88 -44.33 7.66
C VAL A 144 -7.41 -44.51 8.04
N ALA A 145 -6.78 -43.46 8.64
CA ALA A 145 -5.39 -43.53 9.09
C ALA A 145 -5.19 -44.62 10.18
N LEU A 146 -6.10 -44.70 11.16
CA LEU A 146 -6.06 -45.70 12.21
C LEU A 146 -6.27 -47.11 11.64
N LEU A 147 -7.19 -47.30 10.70
CA LEU A 147 -7.40 -48.55 10.03
C LEU A 147 -6.17 -49.01 9.24
N ALA A 148 -5.53 -48.10 8.51
CA ALA A 148 -4.30 -48.37 7.77
C ALA A 148 -3.13 -48.75 8.70
N MET A 149 -2.99 -48.09 9.85
CA MET A 149 -1.89 -48.33 10.78
C MET A 149 -2.13 -49.54 11.71
N ALA A 150 -3.34 -49.64 12.28
CA ALA A 150 -3.68 -50.64 13.28
C ALA A 150 -4.28 -51.91 12.66
N GLY A 151 -4.96 -51.79 11.53
CA GLY A 151 -5.59 -52.90 10.84
C GLY A 151 -4.61 -54.00 10.39
N HIS A 152 -3.37 -53.63 10.08
CA HIS A 152 -2.28 -54.54 9.74
C HIS A 152 -1.78 -55.29 10.98
N SER A 153 -1.64 -54.60 12.13
CA SER A 153 -1.09 -55.15 13.35
C SER A 153 -2.12 -56.00 14.12
N LEU A 154 -3.41 -55.64 14.05
CA LEU A 154 -4.46 -56.25 14.87
C LEU A 154 -5.35 -57.24 14.07
N GLN A 155 -5.16 -57.38 12.76
CA GLN A 155 -5.95 -58.27 11.87
C GLN A 155 -7.47 -58.17 12.10
N ILE A 156 -7.99 -56.93 12.34
CA ILE A 156 -9.39 -56.65 12.72
C ILE A 156 -10.37 -57.11 11.63
N PHE A 157 -9.97 -57.00 10.37
CA PHE A 157 -10.77 -57.36 9.23
C PHE A 157 -10.03 -58.33 8.30
N HIS A 158 -10.71 -59.42 7.83
CA HIS A 158 -10.12 -60.39 6.96
C HIS A 158 -10.30 -60.01 5.48
N GLY A 159 -9.26 -60.20 4.65
CA GLY A 159 -9.31 -60.07 3.20
C GLY A 159 -9.57 -58.63 2.69
N SER A 160 -10.35 -58.53 1.60
CA SER A 160 -10.63 -57.26 0.90
C SER A 160 -11.58 -56.30 1.64
N VAL A 161 -12.21 -56.73 2.75
CA VAL A 161 -13.21 -55.93 3.48
C VAL A 161 -12.62 -54.61 3.98
N GLN A 162 -11.38 -54.63 4.47
CA GLN A 162 -10.70 -53.39 4.94
C GLN A 162 -10.54 -52.39 3.81
N ASN A 163 -10.12 -52.82 2.60
CA ASN A 163 -9.97 -51.92 1.44
C ASN A 163 -11.29 -51.22 1.06
N TRP A 164 -12.43 -51.97 1.15
CA TRP A 164 -13.75 -51.41 0.92
C TRP A 164 -14.18 -50.36 1.99
N ILE A 165 -13.84 -50.61 3.26
CA ILE A 165 -14.11 -49.67 4.35
C ILE A 165 -13.27 -48.42 4.15
N GLU A 166 -11.98 -48.56 3.87
CA GLU A 166 -11.09 -47.44 3.58
C GLU A 166 -11.52 -46.63 2.35
N PHE A 167 -11.95 -47.32 1.27
CA PHE A 167 -12.55 -46.69 0.10
C PHE A 167 -13.80 -45.88 0.45
N ALA A 168 -14.74 -46.44 1.23
CA ALA A 168 -15.97 -45.75 1.60
C ALA A 168 -15.71 -44.52 2.44
N LEU A 169 -14.75 -44.55 3.37
CA LEU A 169 -14.39 -43.45 4.25
C LEU A 169 -13.54 -42.38 3.54
N ALA A 170 -12.59 -42.78 2.69
CA ALA A 170 -11.70 -41.87 2.00
C ALA A 170 -12.36 -41.14 0.82
N THR A 171 -13.34 -41.73 0.19
CA THR A 171 -14.03 -41.15 -0.99
C THR A 171 -14.65 -39.78 -0.71
N PRO A 172 -15.47 -39.57 0.36
CA PRO A 172 -16.01 -38.24 0.66
C PRO A 172 -14.91 -37.24 1.01
N VAL A 173 -13.81 -37.66 1.67
CA VAL A 173 -12.68 -36.78 1.96
C VAL A 173 -12.01 -36.34 0.66
N THR A 174 -11.71 -37.28 -0.22
CA THR A 174 -10.96 -36.97 -1.46
C THR A 174 -11.82 -36.22 -2.46
N LEU A 175 -13.04 -36.65 -2.74
CA LEU A 175 -13.86 -36.09 -3.81
C LEU A 175 -14.65 -34.85 -3.37
N TRP A 176 -15.18 -34.80 -2.13
CA TRP A 176 -15.94 -33.64 -1.66
C TRP A 176 -15.04 -32.61 -0.95
N ALA A 177 -14.25 -33.02 0.07
CA ALA A 177 -13.44 -32.09 0.79
C ALA A 177 -12.25 -31.59 -0.06
N GLY A 178 -11.67 -32.47 -0.91
CA GLY A 178 -10.58 -32.15 -1.83
C GLY A 178 -10.99 -31.47 -3.14
N TRP A 179 -12.28 -31.37 -3.47
CA TRP A 179 -12.76 -30.83 -4.74
C TRP A 179 -12.17 -29.48 -5.15
N PRO A 180 -12.08 -28.47 -4.27
CA PRO A 180 -11.50 -27.19 -4.63
C PRO A 180 -10.06 -27.30 -5.14
N PHE A 181 -9.27 -28.22 -4.60
CA PHE A 181 -7.87 -28.42 -5.00
C PHE A 181 -7.75 -29.03 -6.38
N PHE A 182 -8.62 -29.97 -6.72
CA PHE A 182 -8.66 -30.54 -8.07
C PHE A 182 -9.08 -29.52 -9.12
N VAL A 183 -10.12 -28.72 -8.84
CA VAL A 183 -10.55 -27.64 -9.75
C VAL A 183 -9.42 -26.65 -9.99
N ARG A 184 -8.72 -26.21 -8.95
CA ARG A 184 -7.58 -25.29 -9.05
C ARG A 184 -6.38 -25.93 -9.77
N GLY A 185 -6.12 -27.23 -9.52
CA GLY A 185 -5.08 -27.99 -10.19
C GLY A 185 -5.33 -28.10 -11.70
N ILE A 186 -6.52 -28.48 -12.11
CA ILE A 186 -6.90 -28.56 -13.52
C ILE A 186 -6.82 -27.17 -14.19
N ALA A 187 -7.32 -26.14 -13.53
CA ALA A 187 -7.25 -24.77 -14.03
C ALA A 187 -5.80 -24.32 -14.25
N SER A 188 -4.87 -24.66 -13.33
CA SER A 188 -3.46 -24.29 -13.44
C SER A 188 -2.77 -24.96 -14.64
N VAL A 189 -3.09 -26.22 -14.90
CA VAL A 189 -2.56 -26.94 -16.08
C VAL A 189 -3.15 -26.37 -17.38
N ARG A 190 -4.47 -26.14 -17.41
CA ARG A 190 -5.16 -25.55 -18.57
C ARG A 190 -4.61 -24.17 -18.93
N ASN A 191 -4.28 -23.37 -17.93
CA ASN A 191 -3.72 -22.02 -18.09
C ASN A 191 -2.20 -22.01 -18.31
N ARG A 192 -1.57 -23.18 -18.50
CA ARG A 192 -0.10 -23.35 -18.68
C ARG A 192 0.73 -22.67 -17.58
N SER A 193 0.19 -22.65 -16.37
CA SER A 193 0.83 -22.08 -15.18
C SER A 193 0.79 -23.11 -14.03
N PRO A 194 1.55 -24.23 -14.17
CA PRO A 194 1.58 -25.28 -13.15
C PRO A 194 2.07 -24.70 -11.84
N ASN A 195 1.35 -25.01 -10.77
CA ASN A 195 1.56 -24.45 -9.45
C ASN A 195 1.35 -25.53 -8.38
N ILE A 196 1.30 -25.11 -7.12
CA ILE A 196 1.08 -25.97 -5.96
C ILE A 196 -0.13 -26.90 -6.10
N TRP A 197 -1.24 -26.38 -6.66
CA TRP A 197 -2.48 -27.15 -6.85
C TRP A 197 -2.32 -28.27 -7.85
N THR A 198 -1.42 -28.10 -8.84
CA THR A 198 -1.02 -29.14 -9.79
C THR A 198 -0.38 -30.32 -9.05
N LEU A 199 0.57 -30.04 -8.16
CA LEU A 199 1.30 -31.09 -7.42
C LEU A 199 0.39 -31.84 -6.46
N ILE A 200 -0.41 -31.11 -5.66
CA ILE A 200 -1.36 -31.71 -4.71
C ILE A 200 -2.41 -32.54 -5.46
N GLY A 201 -3.01 -31.95 -6.50
CA GLY A 201 -4.04 -32.64 -7.30
C GLY A 201 -3.50 -33.91 -7.97
N LEU A 202 -2.31 -33.86 -8.56
CA LEU A 202 -1.69 -35.01 -9.22
C LEU A 202 -1.32 -36.13 -8.22
N GLY A 203 -0.66 -35.74 -7.10
CA GLY A 203 -0.25 -36.70 -6.07
C GLY A 203 -1.45 -37.40 -5.40
N THR A 204 -2.47 -36.61 -5.02
CA THR A 204 -3.69 -37.17 -4.41
C THR A 204 -4.48 -38.02 -5.38
N ALA A 205 -4.63 -37.56 -6.65
CA ALA A 205 -5.32 -38.35 -7.67
C ALA A 205 -4.60 -39.65 -7.96
N ALA A 206 -3.27 -39.66 -8.06
CA ALA A 206 -2.50 -40.88 -8.31
C ALA A 206 -2.68 -41.91 -7.17
N ALA A 207 -2.55 -41.47 -5.90
CA ALA A 207 -2.75 -42.36 -4.75
C ALA A 207 -4.18 -42.88 -4.66
N TYR A 208 -5.20 -42.04 -4.89
CA TYR A 208 -6.60 -42.45 -4.84
C TYR A 208 -6.99 -43.35 -5.98
N LEU A 209 -6.65 -43.02 -7.24
CA LEU A 209 -7.01 -43.84 -8.43
C LEU A 209 -6.31 -45.19 -8.40
N TYR A 210 -5.04 -45.27 -7.97
CA TYR A 210 -4.37 -46.55 -7.76
C TYR A 210 -5.14 -47.39 -6.75
N SER A 211 -5.51 -46.82 -5.59
CA SER A 211 -6.23 -47.56 -4.54
C SER A 211 -7.61 -48.02 -4.97
N VAL A 212 -8.31 -47.19 -5.75
CA VAL A 212 -9.60 -47.60 -6.39
C VAL A 212 -9.39 -48.75 -7.34
N ALA A 213 -8.40 -48.70 -8.23
CA ALA A 213 -8.10 -49.79 -9.17
C ALA A 213 -7.71 -51.08 -8.43
N ALA A 214 -6.90 -51.00 -7.39
CA ALA A 214 -6.50 -52.13 -6.54
C ALA A 214 -7.70 -52.76 -5.80
N THR A 215 -8.68 -51.96 -5.41
CA THR A 215 -9.88 -52.42 -4.69
C THR A 215 -10.91 -53.03 -5.66
N LEU A 216 -11.15 -52.41 -6.83
CA LEU A 216 -12.16 -52.84 -7.78
C LEU A 216 -11.70 -54.01 -8.68
N PHE A 217 -10.41 -54.03 -9.05
CA PHE A 217 -9.84 -55.00 -10.00
C PHE A 217 -8.62 -55.71 -9.43
N PRO A 218 -8.72 -56.38 -8.25
CA PRO A 218 -7.57 -57.03 -7.62
C PRO A 218 -6.94 -58.13 -8.48
N GLN A 219 -7.71 -58.75 -9.34
CA GLN A 219 -7.24 -59.84 -10.24
C GLN A 219 -6.34 -59.32 -11.38
N SER A 220 -6.37 -58.01 -11.66
CA SER A 220 -5.54 -57.39 -12.72
C SER A 220 -4.11 -57.12 -12.25
N PHE A 221 -3.84 -57.27 -10.96
CA PHE A 221 -2.52 -57.00 -10.37
C PHE A 221 -1.73 -58.32 -10.24
N PRO A 222 -0.41 -58.33 -10.50
CA PRO A 222 0.45 -59.48 -10.26
C PRO A 222 0.40 -59.94 -8.81
N THR A 223 0.60 -61.23 -8.56
CA THR A 223 0.62 -61.81 -7.20
C THR A 223 1.71 -61.23 -6.31
N THR A 224 2.78 -60.67 -6.88
CA THR A 224 3.84 -59.95 -6.19
C THR A 224 3.37 -58.67 -5.46
N PHE A 225 2.20 -58.13 -5.84
CA PHE A 225 1.56 -56.96 -5.20
C PHE A 225 0.73 -57.34 -3.97
N MET A 226 0.49 -58.65 -3.74
CA MET A 226 -0.30 -59.13 -2.63
C MET A 226 0.56 -59.33 -1.37
N GLN A 227 0.19 -58.67 -0.30
CA GLN A 227 0.69 -58.91 1.07
C GLN A 227 -0.49 -59.47 1.89
N ASP A 228 -0.32 -60.59 2.52
CA ASP A 228 -1.37 -61.28 3.34
C ASP A 228 -2.72 -61.46 2.60
N GLY A 229 -2.66 -61.76 1.29
CA GLY A 229 -3.84 -62.04 0.45
C GLY A 229 -4.62 -60.82 -0.02
N ARG A 230 -4.06 -59.62 0.14
CA ARG A 230 -4.63 -58.33 -0.33
C ARG A 230 -3.59 -57.43 -0.99
N ILE A 231 -4.06 -56.58 -1.89
CA ILE A 231 -3.24 -55.53 -2.50
C ILE A 231 -3.20 -54.34 -1.55
N GLY A 232 -2.00 -53.80 -1.29
CA GLY A 232 -1.83 -52.58 -0.51
C GLY A 232 -2.51 -51.38 -1.19
N VAL A 233 -3.27 -50.62 -0.41
CA VAL A 233 -3.98 -49.40 -0.86
C VAL A 233 -3.43 -48.20 -0.13
N TYR A 234 -3.63 -46.98 -0.63
CA TYR A 234 -3.12 -45.70 -0.10
C TYR A 234 -4.26 -44.69 0.04
N PHE A 235 -5.46 -45.16 0.42
CA PHE A 235 -6.60 -44.28 0.72
C PHE A 235 -6.31 -43.33 1.89
N GLU A 236 -5.58 -43.83 2.90
CA GLU A 236 -5.15 -43.05 4.04
C GLU A 236 -4.22 -41.88 3.62
N ALA A 237 -3.33 -42.13 2.67
CA ALA A 237 -2.43 -41.09 2.16
C ALA A 237 -3.24 -39.97 1.47
N ALA A 238 -4.18 -40.32 0.58
CA ALA A 238 -5.03 -39.37 -0.13
C ALA A 238 -5.86 -38.55 0.88
N ALA A 239 -6.49 -39.19 1.87
CA ALA A 239 -7.30 -38.52 2.89
C ALA A 239 -6.48 -37.57 3.77
N VAL A 240 -5.31 -38.03 4.25
CA VAL A 240 -4.41 -37.23 5.10
C VAL A 240 -3.85 -36.02 4.33
N ILE A 241 -3.45 -36.18 3.07
CA ILE A 241 -2.97 -35.08 2.23
C ILE A 241 -4.03 -33.99 2.13
N ILE A 242 -5.28 -34.35 1.81
CA ILE A 242 -6.39 -33.38 1.71
C ILE A 242 -6.63 -32.68 3.04
N SER A 243 -6.71 -33.43 4.15
CA SER A 243 -6.96 -32.84 5.46
C SER A 243 -5.84 -31.91 5.93
N LEU A 244 -4.57 -32.28 5.74
CA LEU A 244 -3.43 -31.43 6.08
C LEU A 244 -3.32 -30.21 5.13
N THR A 245 -3.69 -30.36 3.88
CA THR A 245 -3.78 -29.24 2.94
C THR A 245 -4.87 -28.24 3.36
N LEU A 246 -6.05 -28.72 3.74
CA LEU A 246 -7.12 -27.89 4.30
C LEU A 246 -6.66 -27.14 5.56
N LEU A 247 -6.00 -27.85 6.48
CA LEU A 247 -5.43 -27.23 7.68
C LEU A 247 -4.44 -26.12 7.33
N GLY A 248 -3.51 -26.40 6.41
CA GLY A 248 -2.53 -25.41 5.94
C GLY A 248 -3.22 -24.17 5.35
N GLN A 249 -4.27 -24.35 4.54
CA GLN A 249 -5.05 -23.25 3.95
C GLN A 249 -5.83 -22.46 5.00
N ILE A 250 -6.42 -23.12 5.98
CA ILE A 250 -7.10 -22.45 7.10
C ILE A 250 -6.12 -21.58 7.90
N LEU A 251 -4.94 -22.10 8.21
CA LEU A 251 -3.90 -21.34 8.92
C LEU A 251 -3.44 -20.12 8.10
N GLU A 252 -3.26 -20.29 6.79
CA GLU A 252 -2.92 -19.22 5.86
C GLU A 252 -3.99 -18.13 5.85
N LEU A 253 -5.26 -18.49 5.62
CA LEU A 253 -6.37 -17.55 5.56
C LEU A 253 -6.59 -16.83 6.90
N LYS A 254 -6.45 -17.53 8.04
CA LYS A 254 -6.48 -16.91 9.38
C LYS A 254 -5.34 -15.92 9.58
N ALA A 255 -4.13 -16.26 9.18
CA ALA A 255 -2.98 -15.37 9.31
C ALA A 255 -3.16 -14.10 8.45
N ARG A 256 -3.68 -14.23 7.23
CA ARG A 256 -4.04 -13.10 6.37
C ARG A 256 -5.14 -12.23 7.00
N SER A 257 -6.15 -12.82 7.63
CA SER A 257 -7.21 -12.06 8.27
C SER A 257 -6.73 -11.26 9.49
N GLN A 258 -5.80 -11.80 10.26
CA GLN A 258 -5.22 -11.09 11.40
C GLN A 258 -4.38 -9.88 10.98
N THR A 259 -3.74 -9.92 9.81
CA THR A 259 -3.00 -8.77 9.27
C THR A 259 -3.91 -7.69 8.70
N SER A 260 -5.07 -8.03 8.12
CA SER A 260 -6.13 -7.08 7.76
C SER A 260 -6.76 -6.39 8.99
N ALA A 261 -6.64 -6.98 10.19
CA ALA A 261 -7.12 -6.36 11.42
C ALA A 261 -6.44 -5.00 11.72
N ALA A 262 -5.21 -4.78 11.28
CA ALA A 262 -4.55 -3.49 11.43
C ALA A 262 -5.26 -2.39 10.61
N ILE A 263 -5.69 -2.68 9.37
CA ILE A 263 -6.47 -1.74 8.57
C ILE A 263 -7.87 -1.55 9.18
N LYS A 264 -8.52 -2.62 9.63
CA LYS A 264 -9.83 -2.52 10.31
C LYS A 264 -9.75 -1.70 11.59
N SER A 265 -8.65 -1.80 12.36
CA SER A 265 -8.45 -0.97 13.55
C SER A 265 -8.30 0.51 13.21
N LEU A 266 -7.64 0.85 12.10
CA LEU A 266 -7.55 2.23 11.61
C LEU A 266 -8.92 2.76 11.17
N LEU A 267 -9.66 1.98 10.37
CA LEU A 267 -11.03 2.34 9.96
C LEU A 267 -11.98 2.50 11.16
N GLY A 268 -11.82 1.68 12.20
CA GLY A 268 -12.58 1.78 13.46
C GLY A 268 -12.24 3.01 14.33
N LEU A 269 -11.22 3.78 13.96
CA LEU A 269 -10.92 5.05 14.64
C LEU A 269 -11.93 6.14 14.31
N SER A 270 -12.46 6.16 13.08
CA SER A 270 -13.44 7.18 12.67
C SER A 270 -14.74 7.10 13.49
N PRO A 271 -15.28 8.21 13.97
CA PRO A 271 -16.60 8.22 14.60
C PRO A 271 -17.70 7.95 13.57
N LYS A 272 -18.87 7.51 14.02
CA LYS A 272 -20.00 7.24 13.12
C LYS A 272 -20.82 8.50 12.82
N THR A 273 -20.79 9.48 13.71
CA THR A 273 -21.57 10.72 13.64
C THR A 273 -20.67 11.93 13.88
N ALA A 274 -21.10 13.06 13.38
CA ALA A 274 -20.52 14.39 13.63
C ALA A 274 -21.61 15.33 14.16
N ARG A 275 -21.23 16.29 15.01
CA ARG A 275 -22.16 17.31 15.53
C ARG A 275 -21.99 18.60 14.74
N ARG A 276 -22.94 18.85 13.84
CA ARG A 276 -22.97 20.04 12.99
C ARG A 276 -23.64 21.21 13.74
N ILE A 277 -23.10 22.40 13.58
CA ILE A 277 -23.68 23.66 14.03
C ILE A 277 -24.34 24.31 12.82
N ASN A 278 -25.67 24.45 12.86
CA ASN A 278 -26.44 25.10 11.81
C ASN A 278 -26.29 26.62 11.85
N ALA A 279 -26.71 27.33 10.78
CA ALA A 279 -26.68 28.79 10.70
C ALA A 279 -27.43 29.49 11.86
N ASP A 280 -28.41 28.82 12.46
CA ASP A 280 -29.18 29.30 13.64
C ASP A 280 -28.46 29.02 14.96
N GLY A 281 -27.23 28.49 14.97
CA GLY A 281 -26.49 28.12 16.16
C GLY A 281 -26.94 26.86 16.87
N GLN A 282 -27.90 26.09 16.29
CA GLN A 282 -28.36 24.84 16.85
C GLN A 282 -27.43 23.70 16.48
N GLU A 283 -27.19 22.76 17.42
CA GLU A 283 -26.39 21.58 17.24
C GLU A 283 -27.27 20.39 16.81
N GLU A 284 -26.82 19.68 15.76
CA GLU A 284 -27.48 18.50 15.21
C GLU A 284 -26.46 17.36 15.02
N ASP A 285 -26.74 16.16 15.50
CA ASP A 285 -25.94 14.98 15.26
C ASP A 285 -26.31 14.39 13.88
N ILE A 286 -25.36 14.41 12.96
CA ILE A 286 -25.49 13.90 11.59
C ILE A 286 -24.56 12.69 11.36
N PRO A 287 -24.93 11.75 10.48
CA PRO A 287 -23.99 10.72 10.03
C PRO A 287 -22.75 11.34 9.39
N LEU A 288 -21.58 10.73 9.60
CA LEU A 288 -20.30 11.26 9.05
C LEU A 288 -20.34 11.41 7.53
N THR A 289 -21.12 10.57 6.84
CA THR A 289 -21.32 10.62 5.38
C THR A 289 -22.08 11.86 4.89
N HIS A 290 -22.74 12.59 5.80
CA HIS A 290 -23.49 13.82 5.49
C HIS A 290 -22.72 15.09 5.86
N VAL A 291 -21.45 14.97 6.27
CA VAL A 291 -20.57 16.12 6.49
C VAL A 291 -20.05 16.62 5.14
N HIS A 292 -20.17 17.92 4.89
CA HIS A 292 -19.70 18.59 3.67
C HIS A 292 -18.56 19.55 3.99
N LEU A 293 -17.82 19.93 2.95
CA LEU A 293 -16.77 20.95 3.05
C LEU A 293 -17.39 22.27 3.51
N GLY A 294 -16.75 22.91 4.50
CA GLY A 294 -17.20 24.18 5.10
C GLY A 294 -18.21 24.00 6.24
N ASP A 295 -18.66 22.78 6.57
CA ASP A 295 -19.53 22.56 7.73
C ASP A 295 -18.78 22.93 9.02
N HIS A 296 -19.48 23.63 9.92
CA HIS A 296 -18.99 23.91 11.26
C HIS A 296 -19.38 22.77 12.19
N LEU A 297 -18.38 22.15 12.81
CA LEU A 297 -18.57 20.95 13.64
C LEU A 297 -18.06 21.22 15.07
N ARG A 298 -18.84 20.78 16.09
CA ARG A 298 -18.39 20.83 17.47
C ARG A 298 -17.77 19.51 17.89
N VAL A 299 -16.61 19.59 18.55
CA VAL A 299 -15.91 18.44 19.13
C VAL A 299 -15.77 18.69 20.64
N ARG A 300 -16.48 17.89 21.44
CA ARG A 300 -16.47 17.99 22.91
C ARG A 300 -15.31 17.20 23.51
N PRO A 301 -14.96 17.45 24.79
CA PRO A 301 -13.99 16.61 25.49
C PRO A 301 -14.36 15.12 25.46
N GLY A 302 -13.39 14.27 25.16
CA GLY A 302 -13.60 12.83 25.01
C GLY A 302 -14.21 12.39 23.68
N GLU A 303 -14.60 13.32 22.80
CA GLU A 303 -15.09 12.99 21.45
C GLU A 303 -13.93 12.92 20.45
N LYS A 304 -14.12 12.11 19.41
CA LYS A 304 -13.18 12.05 18.29
C LYS A 304 -13.48 13.16 17.29
N VAL A 305 -12.42 13.74 16.73
CA VAL A 305 -12.52 14.66 15.60
C VAL A 305 -13.16 13.95 14.40
N PRO A 306 -14.27 14.46 13.84
CA PRO A 306 -15.03 13.71 12.84
C PRO A 306 -14.35 13.63 11.47
N VAL A 307 -13.79 14.73 10.97
CA VAL A 307 -13.12 14.88 9.66
C VAL A 307 -11.91 15.79 9.79
N ASP A 308 -11.09 15.90 8.74
CA ASP A 308 -9.98 16.83 8.76
C ASP A 308 -10.48 18.27 8.59
N GLY A 309 -9.91 19.20 9.34
CA GLY A 309 -10.33 20.59 9.29
C GLY A 309 -9.40 21.55 10.03
N SER A 310 -9.87 22.74 10.31
CA SER A 310 -9.17 23.75 11.11
C SER A 310 -10.02 24.21 12.28
N VAL A 311 -9.38 24.50 13.41
CA VAL A 311 -10.05 25.06 14.59
C VAL A 311 -10.50 26.48 14.27
N LEU A 312 -11.79 26.76 14.46
CA LEU A 312 -12.37 28.11 14.41
C LEU A 312 -12.37 28.77 15.78
N GLU A 313 -12.83 28.02 16.80
CA GLU A 313 -12.97 28.51 18.17
C GLU A 313 -12.55 27.45 19.18
N GLY A 314 -12.03 27.90 20.30
CA GLY A 314 -11.63 27.04 21.42
C GLY A 314 -10.15 26.70 21.43
N GLU A 315 -9.74 26.08 22.52
CA GLU A 315 -8.36 25.57 22.75
C GLU A 315 -8.46 24.23 23.45
N SER A 316 -7.74 23.21 22.96
CA SER A 316 -7.70 21.89 23.58
C SER A 316 -6.45 21.11 23.24
N ALA A 317 -6.05 20.19 24.11
CA ALA A 317 -5.08 19.16 23.81
C ALA A 317 -5.76 18.02 23.06
N VAL A 318 -5.20 17.65 21.90
CA VAL A 318 -5.71 16.56 21.04
C VAL A 318 -4.68 15.44 21.02
N ASP A 319 -5.14 14.23 21.34
CA ASP A 319 -4.32 13.03 21.26
C ASP A 319 -4.32 12.49 19.82
N GLU A 320 -3.18 12.62 19.16
CA GLU A 320 -2.94 12.16 17.80
C GLU A 320 -2.17 10.83 17.76
N SER A 321 -1.93 10.18 18.92
CA SER A 321 -1.06 9.00 19.07
C SER A 321 -1.46 7.83 18.19
N MET A 322 -2.75 7.65 17.93
CA MET A 322 -3.28 6.57 17.10
C MET A 322 -2.88 6.66 15.62
N LEU A 323 -2.54 7.86 15.14
CA LEU A 323 -2.11 8.12 13.75
C LEU A 323 -0.62 8.44 13.65
N THR A 324 -0.09 9.19 14.61
CA THR A 324 1.32 9.65 14.60
C THR A 324 2.26 8.69 15.33
N GLY A 325 1.73 7.89 16.26
CA GLY A 325 2.49 7.01 17.15
C GLY A 325 3.15 7.75 18.34
N GLU A 326 2.87 9.05 18.55
CA GLU A 326 3.45 9.86 19.62
C GLU A 326 2.49 9.94 20.82
N PRO A 327 2.94 9.60 22.04
CA PRO A 327 2.05 9.49 23.20
C PRO A 327 1.64 10.84 23.82
N VAL A 328 2.27 11.95 23.40
CA VAL A 328 2.03 13.27 24.00
C VAL A 328 0.96 14.00 23.20
N PRO A 329 -0.18 14.41 23.83
CA PRO A 329 -1.21 15.21 23.17
C PRO A 329 -0.67 16.59 22.73
N VAL A 330 -1.17 17.07 21.59
CA VAL A 330 -0.77 18.33 20.97
C VAL A 330 -1.82 19.40 21.26
N MET A 331 -1.39 20.58 21.78
CA MET A 331 -2.30 21.71 21.97
C MET A 331 -2.72 22.28 20.62
N LYS A 332 -4.03 22.45 20.43
CA LYS A 332 -4.67 23.03 19.24
C LYS A 332 -5.43 24.29 19.63
N ARG A 333 -5.22 25.35 18.83
CA ARG A 333 -5.82 26.68 18.99
C ARG A 333 -6.50 27.12 17.70
N ALA A 334 -7.23 28.19 17.74
CA ALA A 334 -7.86 28.78 16.55
C ALA A 334 -6.82 28.96 15.42
N GLY A 335 -7.13 28.45 14.24
CA GLY A 335 -6.27 28.40 13.05
C GLY A 335 -5.45 27.11 12.88
N ASP A 336 -5.29 26.30 13.93
CA ASP A 336 -4.55 25.04 13.83
C ASP A 336 -5.35 23.96 13.09
N SER A 337 -4.62 23.07 12.40
CA SER A 337 -5.22 21.93 11.70
C SER A 337 -5.58 20.81 12.67
N LEU A 338 -6.75 20.18 12.43
CA LEU A 338 -7.23 18.98 13.10
C LEU A 338 -7.26 17.82 12.13
N ILE A 339 -6.85 16.65 12.60
CA ILE A 339 -6.87 15.41 11.84
C ILE A 339 -8.06 14.57 12.31
N GLY A 340 -8.88 14.09 11.39
CA GLY A 340 -10.00 13.22 11.67
C GLY A 340 -9.59 11.94 12.42
N ALA A 341 -10.47 11.44 13.28
CA ALA A 341 -10.29 10.27 14.16
C ALA A 341 -9.32 10.46 15.35
N THR A 342 -8.66 11.62 15.51
CA THR A 342 -7.91 11.97 16.73
C THR A 342 -8.85 12.25 17.90
N LEU A 343 -8.37 12.14 19.14
CA LEU A 343 -9.19 12.26 20.33
C LEU A 343 -9.01 13.62 20.99
N ASN A 344 -10.10 14.39 21.10
CA ASN A 344 -10.10 15.63 21.87
C ASN A 344 -10.14 15.32 23.38
N THR A 345 -9.17 15.87 24.15
CA THR A 345 -9.02 15.46 25.57
C THR A 345 -9.77 16.35 26.57
N HIS A 346 -9.58 17.67 26.57
CA HIS A 346 -10.01 18.53 27.69
C HIS A 346 -10.97 19.67 27.30
N GLY A 347 -10.65 20.43 26.24
CA GLY A 347 -11.42 21.61 25.82
C GLY A 347 -12.54 21.27 24.83
N SER A 348 -13.45 22.21 24.59
CA SER A 348 -14.42 22.12 23.50
C SER A 348 -13.88 22.90 22.29
N LEU A 349 -13.90 22.30 21.12
CA LEU A 349 -13.45 22.91 19.88
C LEU A 349 -14.63 23.08 18.92
N VAL A 350 -14.65 24.19 18.20
CA VAL A 350 -15.45 24.35 16.98
C VAL A 350 -14.48 24.33 15.80
N MET A 351 -14.74 23.49 14.82
CA MET A 351 -13.89 23.32 13.64
C MET A 351 -14.69 23.53 12.35
N GLU A 352 -13.99 23.94 11.30
CA GLU A 352 -14.48 23.95 9.93
C GLU A 352 -13.98 22.68 9.21
N ALA A 353 -14.87 21.94 8.56
CA ALA A 353 -14.53 20.76 7.76
C ALA A 353 -13.82 21.17 6.48
N ARG A 354 -12.56 20.73 6.26
CA ARG A 354 -11.74 21.05 5.08
C ARG A 354 -11.47 19.86 4.16
N LYS A 355 -11.47 18.64 4.68
CA LYS A 355 -11.38 17.40 3.89
C LYS A 355 -12.40 16.41 4.44
N VAL A 356 -13.17 15.78 3.55
CA VAL A 356 -14.24 14.85 3.93
C VAL A 356 -14.15 13.55 3.12
N GLY A 357 -14.72 12.47 3.61
CA GLY A 357 -14.82 11.19 2.90
C GLY A 357 -13.46 10.58 2.57
N ALA A 358 -13.22 10.33 1.28
CA ALA A 358 -11.99 9.70 0.78
C ALA A 358 -10.73 10.58 0.90
N ASP A 359 -10.91 11.90 0.99
CA ASP A 359 -9.82 12.88 1.01
C ASP A 359 -9.25 13.10 2.42
N THR A 360 -9.89 12.56 3.46
CA THR A 360 -9.37 12.65 4.83
C THR A 360 -8.04 11.90 4.97
N MET A 361 -7.15 12.40 5.84
CA MET A 361 -5.86 11.79 6.13
C MET A 361 -5.99 10.32 6.52
N LEU A 362 -6.96 9.99 7.37
CA LEU A 362 -7.22 8.60 7.76
C LEU A 362 -7.58 7.72 6.54
N SER A 363 -8.44 8.20 5.64
CA SER A 363 -8.81 7.47 4.42
C SER A 363 -7.59 7.26 3.51
N GLN A 364 -6.74 8.28 3.34
CA GLN A 364 -5.50 8.18 2.58
C GLN A 364 -4.52 7.18 3.21
N ILE A 365 -4.38 7.17 4.54
CA ILE A 365 -3.57 6.18 5.28
C ILE A 365 -4.06 4.76 4.98
N VAL A 366 -5.36 4.52 5.09
CA VAL A 366 -5.97 3.22 4.82
C VAL A 366 -5.71 2.77 3.37
N GLN A 367 -5.86 3.68 2.40
CA GLN A 367 -5.58 3.40 0.99
C GLN A 367 -4.11 3.04 0.75
N MET A 368 -3.18 3.82 1.31
CA MET A 368 -1.74 3.55 1.16
C MET A 368 -1.36 2.20 1.75
N VAL A 369 -1.84 1.87 2.96
CA VAL A 369 -1.56 0.57 3.59
C VAL A 369 -2.16 -0.58 2.77
N ALA A 370 -3.38 -0.43 2.26
CA ALA A 370 -4.03 -1.44 1.41
C ALA A 370 -3.26 -1.66 0.09
N LEU A 371 -2.78 -0.59 -0.55
CA LEU A 371 -1.95 -0.67 -1.76
C LEU A 371 -0.60 -1.33 -1.49
N ALA A 372 0.08 -0.96 -0.39
CA ALA A 372 1.36 -1.55 0.00
C ALA A 372 1.25 -3.06 0.22
N GLN A 373 0.21 -3.52 0.91
CA GLN A 373 -0.02 -4.94 1.18
C GLN A 373 -0.25 -5.78 -0.09
N ARG A 374 -0.73 -5.17 -1.18
CA ARG A 374 -1.02 -5.83 -2.45
C ARG A 374 0.09 -5.70 -3.48
N SER A 375 1.04 -4.82 -3.26
CA SER A 375 2.18 -4.66 -4.17
C SER A 375 3.17 -5.82 -4.01
N LYS A 376 3.88 -6.18 -5.10
CA LYS A 376 4.88 -7.24 -5.08
C LYS A 376 6.28 -6.68 -4.91
N ALA A 377 6.96 -7.09 -3.85
CA ALA A 377 8.38 -6.81 -3.66
C ALA A 377 9.26 -7.49 -4.73
N PRO A 378 10.43 -6.94 -5.06
CA PRO A 378 11.39 -7.58 -5.96
C PRO A 378 11.75 -9.01 -5.57
N MET A 379 11.97 -9.26 -4.27
CA MET A 379 12.26 -10.61 -3.74
C MET A 379 11.09 -11.58 -3.93
N GLN A 380 9.85 -11.11 -3.84
CA GLN A 380 8.66 -11.92 -4.13
C GLN A 380 8.60 -12.31 -5.60
N ARG A 381 8.83 -11.36 -6.52
CA ARG A 381 8.85 -11.65 -7.97
C ARG A 381 9.91 -12.68 -8.32
N MET A 382 11.10 -12.59 -7.69
CA MET A 382 12.16 -13.57 -7.86
C MET A 382 11.75 -14.94 -7.31
N ALA A 383 11.14 -15.02 -6.14
CA ALA A 383 10.66 -16.26 -5.55
C ALA A 383 9.56 -16.92 -6.40
N ASP A 384 8.60 -16.14 -6.94
CA ASP A 384 7.55 -16.63 -7.84
C ASP A 384 8.15 -17.25 -9.12
N SER A 385 9.16 -16.60 -9.71
CA SER A 385 9.86 -17.11 -10.90
C SER A 385 10.58 -18.44 -10.61
N ILE A 386 11.31 -18.52 -9.50
CA ILE A 386 12.01 -19.73 -9.07
C ILE A 386 10.99 -20.86 -8.80
N ALA A 387 9.85 -20.56 -8.17
CA ALA A 387 8.80 -21.54 -7.89
C ALA A 387 8.26 -22.20 -9.17
N GLY A 388 8.10 -21.45 -10.25
CA GLY A 388 7.66 -22.00 -11.54
C GLY A 388 8.61 -23.06 -12.10
N TYR A 389 9.92 -22.77 -12.12
CA TYR A 389 10.94 -23.76 -12.55
C TYR A 389 11.04 -24.94 -11.59
N PHE A 390 10.89 -24.69 -10.30
CA PHE A 390 10.95 -25.72 -9.27
C PHE A 390 9.84 -26.75 -9.43
N VAL A 391 8.60 -26.35 -9.72
CA VAL A 391 7.47 -27.27 -9.97
C VAL A 391 7.77 -28.22 -11.15
N MET A 392 8.33 -27.69 -12.24
CA MET A 392 8.70 -28.52 -13.39
C MET A 392 9.81 -29.51 -13.05
N ALA A 393 10.83 -29.06 -12.31
CA ALA A 393 11.93 -29.93 -11.86
C ALA A 393 11.41 -31.07 -10.95
N VAL A 394 10.48 -30.75 -10.04
CA VAL A 394 9.86 -31.73 -9.14
C VAL A 394 9.07 -32.79 -9.91
N ILE A 395 8.28 -32.38 -10.91
CA ILE A 395 7.56 -33.35 -11.77
C ILE A 395 8.54 -34.27 -12.49
N ALA A 396 9.64 -33.72 -13.02
CA ALA A 396 10.68 -34.53 -13.66
C ALA A 396 11.34 -35.50 -12.66
N ILE A 397 11.68 -35.04 -11.45
CA ILE A 397 12.25 -35.89 -10.39
C ILE A 397 11.27 -37.00 -9.98
N ALA A 398 9.99 -36.69 -9.82
CA ALA A 398 8.98 -37.68 -9.48
C ALA A 398 8.86 -38.77 -10.58
N LEU A 399 8.90 -38.36 -11.85
CA LEU A 399 8.90 -39.31 -12.98
C LEU A 399 10.17 -40.17 -13.01
N LEU A 400 11.34 -39.56 -12.80
CA LEU A 400 12.60 -40.30 -12.71
C LEU A 400 12.61 -41.25 -11.50
N THR A 401 12.02 -40.87 -10.38
CA THR A 401 11.84 -41.73 -9.21
C THR A 401 10.95 -42.90 -9.54
N LEU A 402 9.79 -42.66 -10.17
CA LEU A 402 8.89 -43.75 -10.61
C LEU A 402 9.61 -44.76 -11.51
N ILE A 403 10.31 -44.28 -12.53
CA ILE A 403 11.01 -45.14 -13.51
C ILE A 403 12.21 -45.83 -12.83
N GLY A 404 13.00 -45.14 -12.06
CA GLY A 404 14.17 -45.70 -11.36
C GLY A 404 13.80 -46.83 -10.41
N TRP A 405 12.76 -46.63 -9.59
CA TRP A 405 12.24 -47.71 -8.72
C TRP A 405 11.58 -48.84 -9.50
N GLY A 406 10.81 -48.51 -10.59
CA GLY A 406 10.16 -49.52 -11.41
C GLY A 406 11.16 -50.45 -12.09
N LEU A 407 12.34 -49.95 -12.48
CA LEU A 407 13.37 -50.73 -13.18
C LEU A 407 14.38 -51.41 -12.26
N PHE A 408 14.71 -50.77 -11.13
CA PHE A 408 15.82 -51.21 -10.27
C PHE A 408 15.41 -51.55 -8.84
N GLY A 409 14.15 -51.26 -8.45
CA GLY A 409 13.63 -51.51 -7.12
C GLY A 409 13.31 -52.97 -6.83
N PRO A 410 13.18 -53.36 -5.56
CA PRO A 410 12.65 -54.67 -5.16
C PRO A 410 11.18 -54.79 -5.52
N GLU A 411 10.72 -56.01 -5.73
CA GLU A 411 9.30 -56.31 -6.00
C GLU A 411 8.42 -56.01 -4.74
N PRO A 412 7.26 -55.37 -4.91
CA PRO A 412 6.66 -54.86 -6.13
C PRO A 412 7.19 -53.48 -6.59
N SER A 413 8.17 -53.48 -7.46
CA SER A 413 9.01 -52.29 -7.82
C SER A 413 8.22 -51.09 -8.33
N TRP A 414 7.21 -51.28 -9.17
CA TRP A 414 6.36 -50.18 -9.67
C TRP A 414 5.47 -49.57 -8.60
N VAL A 415 5.04 -50.36 -7.61
CA VAL A 415 4.27 -49.80 -6.46
C VAL A 415 5.15 -48.94 -5.61
N PHE A 416 6.36 -49.39 -5.27
CA PHE A 416 7.33 -48.57 -4.57
C PHE A 416 7.70 -47.32 -5.38
N GLY A 417 7.85 -47.45 -6.69
CA GLY A 417 8.05 -46.32 -7.59
C GLY A 417 6.93 -45.28 -7.51
N LEU A 418 5.67 -45.74 -7.56
CA LEU A 418 4.50 -44.84 -7.45
C LEU A 418 4.42 -44.14 -6.12
N ILE A 419 4.65 -44.85 -4.99
CA ILE A 419 4.61 -44.27 -3.64
C ILE A 419 5.66 -43.23 -3.49
N ASN A 420 6.91 -43.52 -3.88
CA ASN A 420 8.01 -42.58 -3.78
C ASN A 420 7.80 -41.35 -4.71
N ALA A 421 7.29 -41.55 -5.92
CA ALA A 421 6.95 -40.45 -6.82
C ALA A 421 5.85 -39.55 -6.21
N VAL A 422 4.80 -40.13 -5.62
CA VAL A 422 3.74 -39.40 -4.93
C VAL A 422 4.33 -38.66 -3.71
N ALA A 423 5.17 -39.32 -2.93
CA ALA A 423 5.84 -38.68 -1.78
C ALA A 423 6.73 -37.48 -2.21
N VAL A 424 7.44 -37.59 -3.33
CA VAL A 424 8.21 -36.49 -3.93
C VAL A 424 7.30 -35.34 -4.35
N LEU A 425 6.19 -35.61 -5.02
CA LEU A 425 5.24 -34.55 -5.43
C LEU A 425 4.67 -33.80 -4.23
N ILE A 426 4.40 -34.49 -3.12
CA ILE A 426 3.80 -33.91 -1.92
C ILE A 426 4.81 -33.09 -1.14
N ILE A 427 5.98 -33.67 -0.81
CA ILE A 427 6.98 -33.02 0.05
C ILE A 427 7.57 -31.78 -0.63
N ALA A 428 7.63 -31.79 -1.95
CA ALA A 428 8.13 -30.69 -2.76
C ALA A 428 7.14 -29.55 -2.95
N CYS A 429 5.95 -29.62 -2.33
CA CYS A 429 4.97 -28.55 -2.39
C CYS A 429 5.58 -27.21 -1.87
N PRO A 430 5.72 -26.16 -2.71
CA PRO A 430 6.30 -24.90 -2.27
C PRO A 430 5.31 -23.99 -1.55
N CYS A 431 4.41 -24.56 -0.71
CA CYS A 431 3.36 -23.83 0.02
C CYS A 431 3.95 -22.69 0.86
N ALA A 432 5.00 -23.00 1.63
CA ALA A 432 5.69 -22.04 2.47
C ALA A 432 6.36 -20.91 1.66
N LEU A 433 6.84 -21.21 0.44
CA LEU A 433 7.50 -20.24 -0.43
C LEU A 433 6.56 -19.13 -0.88
N GLY A 434 5.31 -19.48 -1.26
CA GLY A 434 4.29 -18.51 -1.65
C GLY A 434 3.85 -17.57 -0.52
N LEU A 435 4.05 -17.98 0.75
CA LEU A 435 3.69 -17.20 1.94
C LEU A 435 4.86 -16.39 2.51
N ALA A 436 6.09 -16.80 2.25
CA ALA A 436 7.30 -16.31 2.90
C ALA A 436 7.46 -14.78 2.83
N THR A 437 7.18 -14.19 1.68
CA THR A 437 7.34 -12.75 1.45
C THR A 437 6.05 -11.96 1.76
N PRO A 438 4.85 -12.33 1.25
CA PRO A 438 3.64 -11.56 1.50
C PRO A 438 3.30 -11.42 2.98
N MET A 439 3.46 -12.48 3.77
CA MET A 439 3.17 -12.44 5.21
C MET A 439 4.07 -11.45 5.95
N SER A 440 5.38 -11.44 5.64
CA SER A 440 6.32 -10.49 6.25
C SER A 440 5.98 -9.04 5.89
N ILE A 441 5.60 -8.77 4.62
CA ILE A 441 5.19 -7.45 4.15
C ILE A 441 3.91 -6.99 4.85
N MET A 442 2.89 -7.85 4.90
CA MET A 442 1.60 -7.52 5.52
C MET A 442 1.75 -7.17 7.02
N VAL A 443 2.53 -7.95 7.76
CA VAL A 443 2.80 -7.67 9.18
C VAL A 443 3.60 -6.38 9.34
N SER A 444 4.59 -6.17 8.48
CA SER A 444 5.46 -4.99 8.52
C SER A 444 4.72 -3.71 8.18
N THR A 445 3.90 -3.69 7.11
CA THR A 445 3.11 -2.51 6.73
C THR A 445 2.08 -2.14 7.79
N GLY A 446 1.42 -3.13 8.42
CA GLY A 446 0.53 -2.88 9.54
C GLY A 446 1.24 -2.28 10.75
N LYS A 447 2.45 -2.78 11.08
CA LYS A 447 3.27 -2.22 12.16
C LYS A 447 3.80 -0.83 11.82
N ALA A 448 4.24 -0.60 10.58
CA ALA A 448 4.69 0.71 10.12
C ALA A 448 3.58 1.77 10.29
N ALA A 449 2.36 1.45 9.86
CA ALA A 449 1.23 2.35 9.98
C ALA A 449 0.93 2.74 11.43
N SER A 450 1.04 1.81 12.39
CA SER A 450 0.86 2.12 13.82
C SER A 450 1.98 3.01 14.41
N MET A 451 3.07 3.23 13.67
CA MET A 451 4.18 4.12 14.05
C MET A 451 4.18 5.41 13.23
N GLY A 452 3.11 5.71 12.50
CA GLY A 452 3.03 6.87 11.62
C GLY A 452 3.94 6.79 10.38
N VAL A 453 4.34 5.58 9.96
CA VAL A 453 5.18 5.33 8.80
C VAL A 453 4.36 4.60 7.74
N LEU A 454 4.14 5.22 6.59
CA LEU A 454 3.27 4.69 5.54
C LEU A 454 4.08 4.33 4.31
N PHE A 455 4.20 3.05 4.01
CA PHE A 455 4.78 2.58 2.75
C PHE A 455 3.70 2.53 1.67
N ARG A 456 4.00 3.07 0.51
CA ARG A 456 3.13 3.03 -0.67
C ARG A 456 3.18 1.68 -1.38
N ASP A 457 4.33 1.03 -1.37
CA ASP A 457 4.54 -0.27 -1.99
C ASP A 457 5.59 -1.12 -1.25
N ALA A 458 5.56 -2.42 -1.51
CA ALA A 458 6.47 -3.37 -0.89
C ALA A 458 7.93 -3.22 -1.37
N SER A 459 8.16 -2.63 -2.55
CA SER A 459 9.51 -2.37 -3.06
C SER A 459 10.22 -1.32 -2.23
N ALA A 460 9.47 -0.33 -1.71
CA ALA A 460 9.99 0.69 -0.80
C ALA A 460 10.58 0.07 0.47
N ILE A 461 9.91 -0.94 1.05
CA ILE A 461 10.43 -1.67 2.23
C ILE A 461 11.76 -2.35 1.89
N GLU A 462 11.86 -2.97 0.73
CA GLU A 462 13.08 -3.68 0.33
C GLU A 462 14.20 -2.74 -0.08
N ASN A 463 13.89 -1.60 -0.69
CA ASN A 463 14.87 -0.62 -1.11
C ASN A 463 15.40 0.22 0.06
N LEU A 464 14.55 0.61 1.01
CA LEU A 464 14.94 1.44 2.15
C LEU A 464 16.06 0.81 3.00
N CYS A 465 16.10 -0.53 3.11
CA CYS A 465 17.19 -1.20 3.81
C CYS A 465 18.55 -1.13 3.07
N LYS A 466 18.54 -0.82 1.75
CA LYS A 466 19.74 -0.76 0.90
C LYS A 466 20.26 0.67 0.72
N ILE A 467 19.54 1.68 1.20
CA ILE A 467 19.92 3.09 1.08
C ILE A 467 21.23 3.35 1.80
N ASP A 468 22.17 3.98 1.09
CA ASP A 468 23.46 4.44 1.60
C ASP A 468 23.62 5.96 1.59
N THR A 469 22.72 6.68 0.91
CA THR A 469 22.75 8.13 0.78
C THR A 469 21.31 8.70 0.96
N LEU A 470 21.16 9.68 1.84
CA LEU A 470 19.91 10.41 2.06
C LEU A 470 20.11 11.87 1.73
N ILE A 471 19.38 12.36 0.73
CA ILE A 471 19.25 13.79 0.46
C ILE A 471 18.08 14.31 1.29
N VAL A 472 18.28 15.40 2.01
CA VAL A 472 17.25 16.05 2.81
C VAL A 472 17.05 17.47 2.34
N ASP A 473 15.78 17.87 2.15
CA ASP A 473 15.46 19.29 2.04
C ASP A 473 15.59 19.98 3.40
N LYS A 474 15.76 21.29 3.42
CA LYS A 474 15.81 22.06 4.65
C LYS A 474 14.40 22.34 5.19
N THR A 475 13.62 23.10 4.42
CA THR A 475 12.35 23.69 4.84
C THR A 475 11.27 22.61 5.00
N GLY A 476 10.55 22.60 6.14
CA GLY A 476 9.52 21.60 6.43
C GLY A 476 10.03 20.19 6.69
N THR A 477 11.30 19.90 6.36
CA THR A 477 11.93 18.58 6.52
C THR A 477 12.86 18.57 7.74
N LEU A 478 13.96 19.32 7.72
CA LEU A 478 14.86 19.52 8.86
C LEU A 478 14.30 20.55 9.85
N THR A 479 13.58 21.54 9.33
CA THR A 479 12.94 22.64 10.05
C THR A 479 11.44 22.45 10.15
N GLU A 480 10.77 23.27 10.94
CA GLU A 480 9.32 23.19 11.15
C GLU A 480 8.51 23.59 9.92
N GLY A 481 9.13 24.34 8.96
CA GLY A 481 8.44 24.87 7.79
C GLY A 481 7.45 25.99 8.14
N ARG A 482 7.57 26.54 9.35
CA ARG A 482 6.81 27.68 9.86
C ARG A 482 7.79 28.77 10.24
N PRO A 483 8.19 29.61 9.28
CA PRO A 483 9.09 30.70 9.54
C PRO A 483 8.56 31.66 10.64
N VAL A 484 9.44 32.12 11.50
CA VAL A 484 9.15 33.07 12.58
C VAL A 484 9.93 34.33 12.34
N PHE A 485 9.27 35.48 12.48
CA PHE A 485 9.93 36.77 12.41
C PHE A 485 10.98 36.87 13.53
N HIS A 486 12.22 37.29 13.18
CA HIS A 486 13.33 37.41 14.13
C HIS A 486 13.60 38.85 14.49
N SER A 487 13.87 39.73 13.52
CA SER A 487 14.19 41.14 13.76
C SER A 487 14.02 41.97 12.49
N VAL A 488 13.91 43.27 12.68
CA VAL A 488 13.97 44.28 11.62
C VAL A 488 15.07 45.27 11.92
N GLU A 489 15.86 45.59 10.91
CA GLU A 489 16.89 46.63 11.01
C GLU A 489 16.69 47.66 9.90
N ALA A 490 16.53 48.92 10.31
CA ALA A 490 16.32 50.05 9.40
C ALA A 490 17.62 50.78 9.11
N THR A 491 17.71 51.40 7.94
CA THR A 491 18.75 52.39 7.64
C THR A 491 18.47 53.68 8.43
N PRO A 492 19.47 54.59 8.60
CA PRO A 492 19.32 55.81 9.41
C PRO A 492 18.15 56.72 9.00
N ASP A 493 17.71 56.63 7.75
CA ASP A 493 16.63 57.46 7.20
C ASP A 493 15.22 56.90 7.45
N PHE A 494 15.11 55.69 8.02
CA PHE A 494 13.84 55.00 8.24
C PHE A 494 13.70 54.51 9.69
N ASN A 495 12.45 54.40 10.15
CA ASN A 495 12.14 53.80 11.44
C ASN A 495 11.89 52.31 11.30
N PRO A 496 12.41 51.42 12.17
CA PRO A 496 12.14 49.98 12.12
C PRO A 496 10.64 49.62 12.08
N ARG A 497 9.80 50.37 12.77
CA ARG A 497 8.35 50.15 12.75
C ARG A 497 7.72 50.44 11.39
N ASP A 498 8.19 51.50 10.71
CA ASP A 498 7.71 51.87 9.36
C ASP A 498 8.19 50.85 8.30
N VAL A 499 9.44 50.36 8.45
CA VAL A 499 9.97 49.25 7.59
C VAL A 499 9.11 47.99 7.74
N LEU A 500 8.77 47.60 8.97
CA LEU A 500 7.91 46.44 9.23
C LEU A 500 6.49 46.66 8.71
N GLN A 501 5.91 47.85 8.88
CA GLN A 501 4.58 48.21 8.37
C GLN A 501 4.50 48.10 6.84
N LEU A 502 5.46 48.69 6.13
CA LEU A 502 5.50 48.68 4.67
C LEU A 502 5.73 47.27 4.11
N ALA A 503 6.65 46.51 4.73
CA ALA A 503 6.90 45.12 4.36
C ALA A 503 5.66 44.25 4.56
N ALA A 504 5.06 44.31 5.76
CA ALA A 504 3.86 43.51 6.07
C ALA A 504 2.65 43.94 5.23
N SER A 505 2.50 45.23 4.92
CA SER A 505 1.42 45.70 4.04
C SER A 505 1.57 45.16 2.62
N LEU A 506 2.79 45.13 2.08
CA LEU A 506 3.05 44.57 0.75
C LEU A 506 2.82 43.05 0.76
N ASP A 507 3.32 42.36 1.78
CA ASP A 507 3.26 40.89 1.91
C ASP A 507 1.86 40.34 2.18
N GLN A 508 0.84 41.17 2.47
CA GLN A 508 -0.56 40.73 2.51
C GLN A 508 -1.04 40.10 1.17
N GLY A 509 -0.40 40.47 0.04
CA GLY A 509 -0.68 39.93 -1.27
C GLY A 509 0.09 38.65 -1.61
N SER A 510 0.98 38.18 -0.74
CA SER A 510 1.88 37.05 -0.96
C SER A 510 1.43 35.79 -0.22
N GLU A 511 1.43 34.65 -0.88
CA GLU A 511 1.18 33.34 -0.26
C GLU A 511 2.48 32.69 0.28
N HIS A 512 3.61 33.39 0.21
CA HIS A 512 4.89 32.80 0.63
C HIS A 512 4.96 32.67 2.15
N PRO A 513 5.49 31.54 2.71
CA PRO A 513 5.58 31.33 4.17
C PRO A 513 6.33 32.45 4.92
N LEU A 514 7.39 33.02 4.32
CA LEU A 514 8.12 34.15 4.90
C LEU A 514 7.26 35.42 5.03
N ALA A 515 6.36 35.63 4.07
CA ALA A 515 5.43 36.77 4.09
C ALA A 515 4.45 36.63 5.26
N HIS A 516 3.90 35.44 5.48
CA HIS A 516 3.01 35.17 6.61
C HIS A 516 3.69 35.50 7.94
N ALA A 517 4.95 35.12 8.14
CA ALA A 517 5.70 35.40 9.37
C ALA A 517 5.81 36.91 9.64
N ILE A 518 6.04 37.72 8.61
CA ILE A 518 6.14 39.17 8.69
C ILE A 518 4.78 39.80 9.02
N VAL A 519 3.74 39.36 8.31
CA VAL A 519 2.36 39.88 8.48
C VAL A 519 1.83 39.54 9.88
N ASP A 520 2.01 38.30 10.33
CA ASP A 520 1.51 37.87 11.64
C ASP A 520 2.23 38.55 12.80
N HIS A 521 3.54 38.78 12.68
CA HIS A 521 4.27 39.58 13.65
C HIS A 521 3.76 41.01 13.69
N ALA A 522 3.58 41.67 12.55
CA ALA A 522 3.06 43.04 12.49
C ALA A 522 1.64 43.15 13.11
N ARG A 523 0.78 42.13 12.90
CA ARG A 523 -0.53 42.06 13.56
C ARG A 523 -0.42 41.91 15.08
N THR A 524 0.53 41.09 15.57
CA THR A 524 0.76 40.89 17.00
C THR A 524 1.23 42.19 17.67
N GLU A 525 2.03 42.99 16.98
CA GLU A 525 2.48 44.32 17.41
C GLU A 525 1.38 45.40 17.21
N ASN A 526 0.17 45.02 16.80
CA ASN A 526 -0.94 45.96 16.51
C ASN A 526 -0.57 47.07 15.52
N ILE A 527 0.21 46.72 14.47
CA ILE A 527 0.55 47.63 13.37
C ILE A 527 -0.59 47.64 12.36
N ALA A 528 -1.11 48.83 12.05
CA ALA A 528 -2.13 49.00 11.03
C ALA A 528 -1.53 48.71 9.63
N LEU A 529 -2.07 47.75 8.91
CA LEU A 529 -1.60 47.36 7.59
C LEU A 529 -2.50 47.98 6.50
N THR A 530 -1.85 48.50 5.45
CA THR A 530 -2.53 49.08 4.29
C THR A 530 -2.54 48.06 3.15
N LYS A 531 -3.66 47.97 2.41
CA LYS A 531 -3.76 47.07 1.27
C LYS A 531 -2.84 47.54 0.14
N PRO A 532 -1.95 46.71 -0.42
CA PRO A 532 -1.06 47.11 -1.50
C PRO A 532 -1.86 47.29 -2.82
N GLU A 533 -1.41 48.27 -3.61
CA GLU A 533 -1.84 48.51 -4.96
C GLU A 533 -0.76 47.97 -5.94
N SER A 534 -1.18 47.51 -7.12
CA SER A 534 -0.26 47.04 -8.19
C SER A 534 0.77 46.00 -7.70
N PHE A 535 0.28 44.96 -6.97
CA PHE A 535 1.13 43.87 -6.47
C PHE A 535 1.68 43.00 -7.60
N GLU A 536 3.00 42.82 -7.66
CA GLU A 536 3.71 41.98 -8.60
C GLU A 536 4.63 41.02 -7.86
N SER A 537 4.59 39.72 -8.19
CA SER A 537 5.48 38.70 -7.64
C SER A 537 6.52 38.25 -8.66
N GLY A 538 7.82 38.45 -8.32
CA GLY A 538 8.94 37.95 -9.12
C GLY A 538 9.36 36.56 -8.63
N SER A 539 9.26 35.55 -9.49
CA SER A 539 9.59 34.17 -9.10
C SER A 539 11.01 34.03 -8.56
N GLY A 540 11.13 33.70 -7.28
CA GLY A 540 12.41 33.44 -6.57
C GLY A 540 13.24 34.67 -6.23
N ILE A 541 12.78 35.88 -6.48
CA ILE A 541 13.53 37.11 -6.16
C ILE A 541 12.83 38.02 -5.14
N GLY A 542 11.49 38.03 -5.10
CA GLY A 542 10.72 38.84 -4.17
C GLY A 542 9.45 39.43 -4.75
N VAL A 543 8.87 40.42 -4.10
CA VAL A 543 7.60 41.06 -4.47
C VAL A 543 7.79 42.60 -4.56
N SER A 544 6.96 43.24 -5.39
CA SER A 544 6.91 44.68 -5.55
C SER A 544 5.48 45.19 -5.65
N GLY A 545 5.24 46.43 -5.27
CA GLY A 545 3.92 47.05 -5.33
C GLY A 545 3.93 48.51 -4.83
N LEU A 546 2.75 49.11 -4.78
CA LEU A 546 2.53 50.43 -4.20
C LEU A 546 1.85 50.26 -2.83
N VAL A 547 2.42 50.89 -1.81
CA VAL A 547 1.86 50.98 -0.45
C VAL A 547 1.86 52.41 -0.02
N ASP A 548 0.70 52.96 0.30
CA ASP A 548 0.54 54.39 0.67
C ASP A 548 1.16 55.34 -0.36
N GLY A 549 1.01 55.01 -1.68
CA GLY A 549 1.54 55.78 -2.79
C GLY A 549 3.06 55.69 -3.00
N LYS A 550 3.79 54.93 -2.18
CA LYS A 550 5.24 54.66 -2.31
C LYS A 550 5.48 53.37 -3.06
N LYS A 551 6.50 53.35 -3.91
CA LYS A 551 6.94 52.12 -4.58
C LYS A 551 7.77 51.30 -3.60
N VAL A 552 7.22 50.16 -3.17
CA VAL A 552 7.85 49.25 -2.20
C VAL A 552 8.31 47.97 -2.93
N GLN A 553 9.53 47.54 -2.67
CA GLN A 553 10.15 46.33 -3.19
C GLN A 553 10.74 45.53 -2.03
N LEU A 554 10.31 44.29 -1.89
CA LEU A 554 10.70 43.41 -0.80
C LEU A 554 11.23 42.11 -1.37
N GLY A 555 12.52 41.77 -1.11
CA GLY A 555 13.09 40.55 -1.68
C GLY A 555 14.57 40.35 -1.35
N ASN A 556 15.21 39.45 -2.08
CA ASN A 556 16.60 39.07 -1.92
C ASN A 556 17.56 40.09 -2.59
N THR A 557 18.88 39.85 -2.49
CA THR A 557 19.92 40.69 -3.10
C THR A 557 19.71 40.87 -4.61
N ALA A 558 19.24 39.82 -5.33
CA ALA A 558 19.02 39.86 -6.78
C ALA A 558 17.89 40.86 -7.14
N LEU A 559 16.80 40.97 -6.35
CA LEU A 559 15.78 41.98 -6.55
C LEU A 559 16.33 43.37 -6.34
N MET A 560 17.15 43.60 -5.30
CA MET A 560 17.77 44.87 -5.03
C MET A 560 18.71 45.31 -6.16
N GLU A 561 19.52 44.41 -6.67
CA GLU A 561 20.41 44.64 -7.82
C GLU A 561 19.60 45.00 -9.09
N ALA A 562 18.54 44.24 -9.38
CA ALA A 562 17.65 44.53 -10.51
C ALA A 562 16.94 45.88 -10.39
N ALA A 563 16.67 46.32 -9.15
CA ALA A 563 16.09 47.62 -8.86
C ALA A 563 17.15 48.76 -8.78
N GLY A 564 18.44 48.46 -8.92
CA GLY A 564 19.53 49.44 -8.81
C GLY A 564 19.78 49.92 -7.38
N VAL A 565 19.30 49.18 -6.38
CA VAL A 565 19.41 49.55 -4.95
C VAL A 565 20.64 48.91 -4.31
N SER A 566 21.53 49.72 -3.74
CA SER A 566 22.75 49.22 -3.07
C SER A 566 22.43 48.70 -1.66
N THR A 567 22.76 47.43 -1.39
CA THR A 567 22.58 46.82 -0.05
C THR A 567 23.80 46.94 0.85
N LYS A 568 24.86 47.63 0.41
CA LYS A 568 26.18 47.71 1.09
C LYS A 568 26.11 48.17 2.55
N VAL A 569 25.19 49.08 2.87
CA VAL A 569 25.05 49.66 4.23
C VAL A 569 24.68 48.61 5.26
N LEU A 570 23.87 47.62 4.87
CA LEU A 570 23.39 46.53 5.75
C LEU A 570 24.05 45.18 5.46
N GLN A 571 25.02 45.14 4.54
CA GLN A 571 25.61 43.89 4.05
C GLN A 571 26.35 43.12 5.16
N GLU A 572 27.16 43.82 5.97
CA GLU A 572 27.90 43.16 7.07
C GLU A 572 26.94 42.55 8.10
N ARG A 573 25.88 43.29 8.43
CA ARG A 573 24.87 42.80 9.36
C ARG A 573 24.05 41.64 8.79
N ALA A 574 23.70 41.72 7.53
CA ALA A 574 23.01 40.64 6.82
C ALA A 574 23.86 39.35 6.81
N GLU A 575 25.17 39.45 6.57
CA GLU A 575 26.04 38.25 6.59
C GLU A 575 26.19 37.67 8.00
N LEU A 576 26.25 38.47 9.05
CA LEU A 576 26.26 37.99 10.44
C LEU A 576 24.98 37.16 10.72
N LEU A 577 23.81 37.68 10.38
CA LEU A 577 22.53 36.97 10.58
C LEU A 577 22.44 35.68 9.71
N ARG A 578 22.95 35.71 8.47
CA ARG A 578 23.04 34.53 7.62
C ARG A 578 23.94 33.43 8.19
N LEU A 579 25.02 33.81 8.89
CA LEU A 579 25.91 32.88 9.59
C LEU A 579 25.22 32.24 10.82
N GLU A 580 24.14 32.85 11.33
CA GLU A 580 23.25 32.26 12.35
C GLU A 580 22.10 31.41 11.75
N GLY A 581 22.10 31.22 10.42
CA GLY A 581 21.06 30.41 9.73
C GLY A 581 19.76 31.19 9.43
N ILE A 582 19.77 32.51 9.57
CA ILE A 582 18.61 33.38 9.40
C ILE A 582 18.48 33.84 7.94
N SER A 583 17.27 33.80 7.40
CA SER A 583 16.96 34.28 6.05
C SER A 583 16.77 35.81 6.07
N ILE A 584 17.40 36.49 5.14
CA ILE A 584 17.38 37.97 5.05
C ILE A 584 16.57 38.40 3.83
N ILE A 585 15.66 39.36 4.07
CA ILE A 585 14.82 39.99 3.07
C ILE A 585 15.08 41.50 3.16
N TYR A 586 15.44 42.15 2.07
CA TYR A 586 15.66 43.59 2.00
C TYR A 586 14.37 44.29 1.58
N LEU A 587 14.15 45.47 2.18
CA LEU A 587 13.09 46.39 1.80
C LEU A 587 13.69 47.65 1.14
N ALA A 588 13.24 47.98 -0.04
CA ALA A 588 13.50 49.26 -0.70
C ALA A 588 12.20 50.05 -0.89
N VAL A 589 12.29 51.35 -0.69
CA VAL A 589 11.19 52.34 -0.83
C VAL A 589 11.62 53.40 -1.80
N ASP A 590 10.88 53.61 -2.89
CA ASP A 590 11.17 54.58 -3.93
C ASP A 590 12.62 54.54 -4.47
N GLY A 591 13.18 53.30 -4.57
CA GLY A 591 14.54 53.09 -5.06
C GLY A 591 15.66 53.30 -4.01
N VAL A 592 15.32 53.51 -2.74
CA VAL A 592 16.28 53.68 -1.63
C VAL A 592 16.14 52.47 -0.69
N LEU A 593 17.28 51.94 -0.19
CA LEU A 593 17.25 50.87 0.80
C LEU A 593 16.68 51.38 2.11
N ALA A 594 15.57 50.85 2.58
CA ALA A 594 14.90 51.22 3.81
C ALA A 594 15.36 50.35 5.01
N GLY A 595 15.61 49.08 4.76
CA GLY A 595 16.02 48.17 5.83
C GLY A 595 16.12 46.72 5.39
N LEU A 596 16.37 45.86 6.36
CA LEU A 596 16.27 44.39 6.21
C LEU A 596 15.33 43.82 7.27
N LEU A 597 14.68 42.71 6.88
CA LEU A 597 13.90 41.89 7.77
C LEU A 597 14.56 40.52 7.87
N ALA A 598 14.66 40.01 9.08
CA ALA A 598 15.27 38.73 9.40
C ALA A 598 14.16 37.72 9.79
N VAL A 599 14.11 36.58 9.15
CA VAL A 599 13.13 35.54 9.41
C VAL A 599 13.86 34.21 9.58
N SER A 600 13.57 33.46 10.62
CA SER A 600 14.18 32.17 10.91
C SER A 600 13.14 31.07 10.79
N ASP A 601 13.55 29.88 10.30
CA ASP A 601 12.74 28.68 10.29
C ASP A 601 13.35 27.71 11.32
N PRO A 602 12.69 27.48 12.48
CA PRO A 602 13.26 26.72 13.58
C PRO A 602 13.55 25.27 13.17
N ILE A 603 14.71 24.77 13.59
CA ILE A 603 15.07 23.35 13.40
C ILE A 603 14.19 22.49 14.31
N LYS A 604 13.63 21.41 13.78
CA LYS A 604 12.86 20.44 14.57
C LYS A 604 13.74 19.85 15.68
N PRO A 605 13.26 19.74 16.92
CA PRO A 605 14.06 19.28 18.07
C PRO A 605 14.75 17.93 17.87
N THR A 606 14.09 17.04 17.12
CA THR A 606 14.55 15.67 16.87
C THR A 606 15.50 15.53 15.68
N SER A 607 15.62 16.55 14.82
CA SER A 607 16.38 16.47 13.56
C SER A 607 17.86 16.18 13.78
N LYS A 608 18.50 16.83 14.77
CA LYS A 608 19.93 16.63 15.08
C LYS A 608 20.22 15.20 15.55
N GLU A 609 19.36 14.66 16.42
CA GLU A 609 19.47 13.28 16.88
C GLU A 609 19.29 12.28 15.74
N ALA A 610 18.27 12.52 14.88
CA ALA A 610 18.00 11.67 13.72
C ALA A 610 19.18 11.64 12.74
N VAL A 611 19.76 12.81 12.40
CA VAL A 611 20.96 12.91 11.56
C VAL A 611 22.13 12.14 12.16
N THR A 612 22.38 12.30 13.46
CA THR A 612 23.46 11.60 14.16
C THR A 612 23.29 10.07 14.10
N LYS A 613 22.08 9.57 14.36
CA LYS A 613 21.78 8.13 14.31
C LYS A 613 21.86 7.57 12.89
N LEU A 614 21.37 8.29 11.88
CA LEU A 614 21.45 7.87 10.48
C LEU A 614 22.92 7.79 10.00
N LYS A 615 23.76 8.73 10.41
CA LYS A 615 25.22 8.67 10.12
C LYS A 615 25.88 7.48 10.81
N ALA A 616 25.49 7.16 12.05
CA ALA A 616 25.96 5.95 12.76
C ALA A 616 25.54 4.65 12.05
N ASP A 617 24.42 4.67 11.34
CA ASP A 617 23.94 3.57 10.47
C ASP A 617 24.61 3.55 9.07
N ASN A 618 25.72 4.29 8.88
CA ASN A 618 26.45 4.42 7.62
C ASN A 618 25.61 5.02 6.47
N VAL A 619 24.66 5.88 6.74
CA VAL A 619 23.93 6.65 5.73
C VAL A 619 24.62 8.02 5.58
N LYS A 620 25.10 8.30 4.37
CA LYS A 620 25.61 9.63 4.01
C LYS A 620 24.44 10.59 3.89
N ILE A 621 24.51 11.75 4.57
CA ILE A 621 23.45 12.77 4.53
C ILE A 621 23.95 13.97 3.74
N ILE A 622 23.15 14.43 2.79
CA ILE A 622 23.38 15.57 1.92
C ILE A 622 22.19 16.53 2.10
N MET A 623 22.44 17.80 2.36
CA MET A 623 21.40 18.81 2.42
C MET A 623 21.29 19.52 1.06
N ALA A 624 20.07 19.62 0.51
CA ALA A 624 19.79 20.35 -0.73
C ALA A 624 18.62 21.31 -0.52
N THR A 625 18.88 22.62 -0.61
CA THR A 625 17.89 23.67 -0.32
C THR A 625 17.92 24.78 -1.36
N GLY A 626 16.77 25.46 -1.54
CA GLY A 626 16.69 26.69 -2.34
C GLY A 626 17.27 27.92 -1.65
N ASP A 627 17.59 27.84 -0.37
CA ASP A 627 18.18 28.95 0.37
C ASP A 627 19.61 29.27 -0.07
N GLY A 628 20.06 30.49 0.25
CA GLY A 628 21.43 30.92 0.02
C GLY A 628 22.45 30.01 0.70
N LEU A 629 23.59 29.79 0.04
CA LEU A 629 24.60 28.82 0.47
C LEU A 629 25.14 29.13 1.90
N THR A 630 25.26 30.39 2.31
CA THR A 630 25.74 30.79 3.66
C THR A 630 24.77 30.28 4.74
N THR A 631 23.48 30.60 4.60
CA THR A 631 22.42 30.14 5.52
C THR A 631 22.35 28.62 5.56
N ALA A 632 22.42 27.96 4.37
CA ALA A 632 22.40 26.51 4.27
C ALA A 632 23.57 25.85 5.02
N ARG A 633 24.79 26.40 4.89
CA ARG A 633 25.98 25.90 5.60
C ARG A 633 25.89 26.09 7.10
N ALA A 634 25.28 27.18 7.57
CA ALA A 634 25.08 27.45 9.01
C ALA A 634 24.19 26.36 9.64
N VAL A 635 23.03 26.10 9.04
CA VAL A 635 22.10 25.04 9.47
C VAL A 635 22.77 23.67 9.40
N ALA A 636 23.44 23.35 8.30
CA ALA A 636 24.12 22.07 8.13
C ALA A 636 25.21 21.82 9.17
N LYS A 637 26.00 22.87 9.51
CA LYS A 637 27.01 22.79 10.56
C LYS A 637 26.39 22.46 11.91
N GLU A 638 25.29 23.11 12.26
CA GLU A 638 24.55 22.84 13.50
C GLU A 638 24.04 21.42 13.56
N MET A 639 23.59 20.88 12.41
CA MET A 639 23.10 19.50 12.24
C MET A 639 24.23 18.47 12.08
N GLY A 640 25.47 18.91 11.90
CA GLY A 640 26.60 18.04 11.61
C GLY A 640 26.60 17.44 10.21
N ILE A 641 25.92 18.06 9.22
CA ILE A 641 25.90 17.63 7.82
C ILE A 641 27.09 18.27 7.09
N GLU A 642 27.86 17.45 6.36
CA GLU A 642 29.11 17.89 5.72
C GLU A 642 28.91 18.38 4.28
N GLU A 643 27.99 17.75 3.55
CA GLU A 643 27.73 18.08 2.14
C GLU A 643 26.42 18.87 2.01
N VAL A 644 26.56 20.05 1.40
CA VAL A 644 25.48 21.05 1.31
C VAL A 644 25.41 21.65 -0.07
N HIS A 645 24.23 21.63 -0.65
CA HIS A 645 23.90 22.33 -1.89
C HIS A 645 22.85 23.40 -1.60
N GLY A 646 23.25 24.68 -1.71
CA GLY A 646 22.38 25.86 -1.60
C GLY A 646 21.96 26.37 -2.98
N GLU A 647 20.94 27.23 -3.01
CA GLU A 647 20.39 27.85 -4.25
C GLU A 647 19.93 26.83 -5.30
N VAL A 648 19.50 25.63 -4.85
CA VAL A 648 19.13 24.50 -5.70
C VAL A 648 17.68 24.64 -6.19
N LYS A 649 17.49 24.62 -7.50
CA LYS A 649 16.16 24.59 -8.13
C LYS A 649 15.58 23.17 -8.13
N PRO A 650 14.24 22.99 -8.31
CA PRO A 650 13.62 21.66 -8.35
C PRO A 650 14.28 20.67 -9.32
N GLN A 651 14.65 21.13 -10.53
CA GLN A 651 15.31 20.32 -11.55
C GLN A 651 16.74 19.92 -11.14
N ASP A 652 17.43 20.78 -10.38
CA ASP A 652 18.79 20.49 -9.90
C ASP A 652 18.76 19.46 -8.78
N LYS A 653 17.71 19.44 -7.92
CA LYS A 653 17.50 18.38 -6.93
C LYS A 653 17.31 17.03 -7.60
N GLU A 654 16.49 16.95 -8.67
CA GLU A 654 16.31 15.72 -9.44
C GLU A 654 17.63 15.26 -10.08
N ARG A 655 18.40 16.21 -10.66
CA ARG A 655 19.71 15.91 -11.25
C ARG A 655 20.70 15.38 -10.23
N LEU A 656 20.75 15.98 -9.02
CA LEU A 656 21.61 15.50 -7.92
C LEU A 656 21.29 14.04 -7.57
N VAL A 657 20.01 13.69 -7.48
CA VAL A 657 19.59 12.28 -7.29
C VAL A 657 20.11 11.39 -8.42
N ALA A 658 19.92 11.82 -9.67
CA ALA A 658 20.34 11.05 -10.85
C ALA A 658 21.86 10.83 -10.89
N ASP A 659 22.65 11.86 -10.61
CA ASP A 659 24.13 11.80 -10.63
C ASP A 659 24.65 10.85 -9.54
N LEU A 660 24.09 10.88 -8.36
CA LEU A 660 24.42 9.94 -7.28
C LEU A 660 24.06 8.50 -7.65
N GLN A 661 22.87 8.28 -8.26
CA GLN A 661 22.47 6.96 -8.75
C GLN A 661 23.42 6.44 -9.85
N GLN A 662 23.84 7.30 -10.79
CA GLN A 662 24.84 6.95 -11.82
C GLN A 662 26.19 6.57 -11.22
N SER A 663 26.58 7.17 -10.09
CA SER A 663 27.77 6.78 -9.34
C SER A 663 27.63 5.47 -8.55
N GLY A 664 26.49 4.77 -8.70
CA GLY A 664 26.22 3.49 -8.05
C GLY A 664 25.64 3.60 -6.62
N ARG A 665 25.30 4.79 -6.17
CA ARG A 665 24.69 5.01 -4.85
C ARG A 665 23.22 4.61 -4.83
N LYS A 666 22.75 4.19 -3.68
CA LYS A 666 21.35 3.98 -3.38
C LYS A 666 20.78 5.17 -2.62
N VAL A 667 19.99 5.96 -3.32
CA VAL A 667 19.60 7.31 -2.88
C VAL A 667 18.17 7.33 -2.35
N ALA A 668 17.99 7.84 -1.12
CA ALA A 668 16.70 8.32 -0.65
C ALA A 668 16.66 9.86 -0.73
N MET A 669 15.47 10.41 -1.00
CA MET A 669 15.19 11.85 -0.95
C MET A 669 14.07 12.11 0.04
N ALA A 670 14.27 13.03 0.98
CA ALA A 670 13.27 13.48 1.93
C ALA A 670 12.91 14.94 1.69
N GLY A 671 11.62 15.24 1.54
CA GLY A 671 11.09 16.58 1.26
C GLY A 671 9.59 16.70 1.61
N ASP A 672 9.07 17.92 1.63
CA ASP A 672 7.69 18.23 2.00
C ASP A 672 6.90 18.98 0.91
N GLY A 673 7.61 19.61 -0.04
CA GLY A 673 7.06 20.56 -1.00
C GLY A 673 6.79 19.98 -2.39
N ILE A 674 6.01 20.77 -3.16
CA ILE A 674 5.79 20.53 -4.60
C ILE A 674 7.13 20.54 -5.36
N ASN A 675 8.06 21.39 -4.91
CA ASN A 675 9.39 21.52 -5.51
C ASN A 675 10.25 20.27 -5.41
N ASP A 676 9.96 19.38 -4.46
CA ASP A 676 10.69 18.14 -4.24
C ASP A 676 10.11 16.95 -5.02
N ALA A 677 8.87 17.07 -5.51
CA ALA A 677 8.15 15.98 -6.14
C ALA A 677 8.93 15.28 -7.27
N PRO A 678 9.64 15.96 -8.19
CA PRO A 678 10.46 15.30 -9.21
C PRO A 678 11.61 14.48 -8.61
N ALA A 679 12.30 15.03 -7.59
CA ALA A 679 13.41 14.36 -6.91
C ALA A 679 12.92 13.17 -6.05
N LEU A 680 11.77 13.32 -5.37
CA LEU A 680 11.10 12.24 -4.62
C LEU A 680 10.72 11.07 -5.54
N ALA A 681 10.13 11.37 -6.71
CA ALA A 681 9.75 10.34 -7.68
C ALA A 681 10.98 9.64 -8.31
N ARG A 682 12.08 10.36 -8.50
CA ARG A 682 13.32 9.85 -9.10
C ARG A 682 14.12 8.98 -8.16
N ALA A 683 14.14 9.26 -6.86
CA ALA A 683 14.93 8.55 -5.85
C ALA A 683 14.60 7.06 -5.80
N ASP A 684 15.55 6.21 -5.34
CA ASP A 684 15.28 4.78 -5.05
C ASP A 684 14.20 4.64 -3.96
N VAL A 685 14.13 5.61 -3.02
CA VAL A 685 13.03 5.79 -2.06
C VAL A 685 12.78 7.30 -1.83
N GLY A 686 11.67 7.81 -2.33
CA GLY A 686 11.18 9.14 -1.97
C GLY A 686 10.44 9.08 -0.63
N ILE A 687 10.71 10.06 0.24
CA ILE A 687 10.17 10.17 1.60
C ILE A 687 9.47 11.51 1.72
N ALA A 688 8.14 11.51 1.82
CA ALA A 688 7.35 12.71 2.02
C ALA A 688 7.08 12.95 3.51
N MET A 689 7.10 14.22 3.91
CA MET A 689 6.63 14.65 5.22
C MET A 689 5.11 14.80 5.17
N GLY A 690 4.39 14.17 6.12
CA GLY A 690 2.92 14.22 6.19
C GLY A 690 2.34 15.61 6.47
N THR A 691 3.19 16.54 6.91
CA THR A 691 2.89 17.97 7.04
C THR A 691 3.02 18.74 5.70
N GLY A 692 3.55 18.07 4.66
CA GLY A 692 3.79 18.64 3.34
C GLY A 692 2.55 18.58 2.42
N THR A 693 2.78 18.85 1.14
CA THR A 693 1.71 18.91 0.13
C THR A 693 1.25 17.52 -0.32
N ASP A 694 -0.01 17.40 -0.73
CA ASP A 694 -0.57 16.17 -1.30
C ASP A 694 0.23 15.69 -2.53
N VAL A 695 0.84 16.62 -3.29
CA VAL A 695 1.70 16.31 -4.45
C VAL A 695 2.97 15.60 -4.02
N ALA A 696 3.61 16.03 -2.93
CA ALA A 696 4.80 15.37 -2.39
C ALA A 696 4.44 13.95 -1.89
N MET A 697 3.35 13.81 -1.14
CA MET A 697 2.87 12.51 -0.65
C MET A 697 2.56 11.54 -1.79
N ASN A 698 1.94 12.02 -2.87
CA ASN A 698 1.62 11.20 -4.04
C ASN A 698 2.86 10.82 -4.88
N SER A 699 3.94 11.58 -4.79
CA SER A 699 5.19 11.32 -5.53
C SER A 699 6.14 10.40 -4.75
N ALA A 700 6.00 10.29 -3.45
CA ALA A 700 6.87 9.52 -2.57
C ALA A 700 6.44 8.05 -2.44
N GLN A 701 7.39 7.18 -2.14
CA GLN A 701 7.17 5.77 -1.81
C GLN A 701 6.98 5.53 -0.31
N LEU A 702 7.38 6.49 0.52
CA LEU A 702 7.25 6.49 1.98
C LEU A 702 6.69 7.83 2.44
N THR A 703 5.67 7.82 3.30
CA THR A 703 5.14 9.03 3.94
C THR A 703 5.28 8.92 5.45
N LEU A 704 5.83 9.96 6.08
CA LEU A 704 5.96 10.10 7.53
C LEU A 704 4.84 11.01 8.02
N VAL A 705 3.81 10.47 8.66
CA VAL A 705 2.59 11.20 9.06
C VAL A 705 2.92 12.44 9.90
N LYS A 706 3.86 12.31 10.84
CA LYS A 706 4.31 13.43 11.68
C LYS A 706 5.30 14.37 10.99
N GLY A 707 5.91 13.95 9.90
CA GLY A 707 6.96 14.74 9.24
C GLY A 707 8.27 14.86 10.05
N ASP A 708 8.59 13.84 10.86
CA ASP A 708 9.79 13.79 11.70
C ASP A 708 10.84 12.83 11.10
N LEU A 709 12.11 13.28 11.05
CA LEU A 709 13.21 12.46 10.54
C LEU A 709 13.45 11.17 11.36
N MET A 710 13.08 11.14 12.65
CA MET A 710 13.11 9.91 13.47
C MET A 710 12.24 8.81 12.85
N GLY A 711 11.21 9.18 12.10
CA GLY A 711 10.40 8.26 11.31
C GLY A 711 11.20 7.51 10.25
N ILE A 712 12.24 8.12 9.65
CA ILE A 712 13.14 7.47 8.69
C ILE A 712 13.93 6.35 9.38
N LEU A 713 14.45 6.59 10.58
CA LEU A 713 15.16 5.58 11.36
C LEU A 713 14.25 4.40 11.69
N ARG A 714 13.04 4.68 12.19
CA ARG A 714 12.02 3.65 12.48
C ARG A 714 11.65 2.85 11.24
N ALA A 715 11.43 3.52 10.11
CA ALA A 715 11.15 2.89 8.83
C ALA A 715 12.29 1.99 8.35
N ARG A 716 13.55 2.47 8.46
CA ARG A 716 14.74 1.73 8.06
C ARG A 716 14.96 0.49 8.96
N ALA A 717 14.87 0.65 10.27
CA ALA A 717 14.99 -0.47 11.21
C ALA A 717 13.94 -1.57 10.94
N LEU A 718 12.69 -1.16 10.69
CA LEU A 718 11.62 -2.07 10.29
C LEU A 718 11.91 -2.74 8.94
N SER A 719 12.41 -2.00 7.95
CA SER A 719 12.80 -2.55 6.65
C SER A 719 13.89 -3.62 6.78
N VAL A 720 14.93 -3.35 7.56
CA VAL A 720 16.02 -4.31 7.82
C VAL A 720 15.46 -5.58 8.47
N ALA A 721 14.62 -5.42 9.51
CA ALA A 721 13.99 -6.55 10.20
C ALA A 721 13.09 -7.36 9.26
N THR A 722 12.33 -6.69 8.40
CA THR A 722 11.43 -7.31 7.42
C THR A 722 12.18 -8.09 6.37
N VAL A 723 13.20 -7.50 5.74
CA VAL A 723 14.03 -8.17 4.74
C VAL A 723 14.76 -9.38 5.33
N LYS A 724 15.27 -9.26 6.56
CA LYS A 724 15.89 -10.38 7.29
C LYS A 724 14.88 -11.51 7.52
N ASN A 725 13.66 -11.17 7.93
CA ASN A 725 12.59 -12.14 8.15
C ASN A 725 12.17 -12.82 6.84
N MET A 726 12.02 -12.07 5.74
CA MET A 726 11.74 -12.62 4.40
C MET A 726 12.81 -13.62 3.96
N ARG A 727 14.10 -13.28 4.14
CA ARG A 727 15.22 -14.18 3.80
C ARG A 727 15.19 -15.46 4.66
N GLN A 728 14.89 -15.34 5.95
CA GLN A 728 14.74 -16.49 6.83
C GLN A 728 13.60 -17.41 6.38
N ASN A 729 12.44 -16.82 6.06
CA ASN A 729 11.27 -17.57 5.58
C ASN A 729 11.55 -18.30 4.27
N LEU A 730 12.19 -17.63 3.31
CA LEU A 730 12.63 -18.25 2.06
C LEU A 730 13.64 -19.37 2.31
N GLY A 731 14.62 -19.12 3.22
CA GLY A 731 15.61 -20.14 3.62
C GLY A 731 14.95 -21.38 4.21
N PHE A 732 13.99 -21.23 5.11
CA PHE A 732 13.23 -22.36 5.67
C PHE A 732 12.48 -23.13 4.58
N ALA A 733 11.74 -22.42 3.72
CA ALA A 733 10.97 -23.03 2.63
C ALA A 733 11.87 -23.86 1.69
N PHE A 734 13.02 -23.34 1.30
CA PHE A 734 13.97 -24.05 0.42
C PHE A 734 14.65 -25.23 1.14
N LEU A 735 15.04 -25.06 2.40
CA LEU A 735 15.74 -26.10 3.16
C LEU A 735 14.87 -27.35 3.33
N TYR A 736 13.60 -27.19 3.74
CA TYR A 736 12.67 -28.30 3.90
C TYR A 736 12.50 -29.08 2.59
N ASN A 737 12.30 -28.39 1.48
CA ASN A 737 12.09 -29.03 0.18
C ASN A 737 13.37 -29.69 -0.34
N SER A 738 14.54 -29.02 -0.23
CA SER A 738 15.80 -29.56 -0.71
C SER A 738 16.25 -30.83 0.03
N MET A 739 15.98 -30.91 1.33
CA MET A 739 16.25 -32.09 2.12
C MET A 739 15.16 -33.17 1.95
N GLY A 740 13.92 -32.75 1.82
CA GLY A 740 12.77 -33.66 1.74
C GLY A 740 12.70 -34.46 0.44
N ILE A 741 13.01 -33.83 -0.71
CA ILE A 741 12.92 -34.49 -2.03
C ILE A 741 13.81 -35.74 -2.13
N PRO A 742 15.11 -35.71 -1.80
CA PRO A 742 15.93 -36.93 -1.83
C PRO A 742 15.43 -38.01 -0.89
N LEU A 743 14.97 -37.63 0.32
CA LEU A 743 14.42 -38.58 1.29
C LEU A 743 13.15 -39.25 0.74
N ALA A 744 12.24 -38.49 0.12
CA ALA A 744 11.03 -39.01 -0.49
C ALA A 744 11.32 -39.87 -1.73
N ALA A 745 12.39 -39.54 -2.47
CA ALA A 745 12.84 -40.37 -3.59
C ALA A 745 13.45 -41.72 -3.17
N GLY A 746 13.62 -41.95 -1.84
CA GLY A 746 14.09 -43.23 -1.30
C GLY A 746 15.60 -43.27 -1.04
N LEU A 747 16.30 -42.15 -0.90
CA LEU A 747 17.75 -42.09 -0.65
C LEU A 747 18.18 -42.89 0.58
N LEU A 748 17.35 -42.96 1.61
CA LEU A 748 17.67 -43.69 2.84
C LEU A 748 17.32 -45.20 2.78
N TYR A 749 16.59 -45.63 1.78
CA TYR A 749 16.15 -47.05 1.67
C TYR A 749 17.30 -48.05 1.72
N PRO A 750 18.43 -47.84 1.00
CA PRO A 750 19.55 -48.78 1.04
C PRO A 750 20.16 -48.96 2.41
N LEU A 751 20.02 -47.96 3.32
CA LEU A 751 20.59 -47.94 4.65
C LEU A 751 19.60 -48.43 5.72
N THR A 752 18.32 -48.09 5.59
CA THR A 752 17.31 -48.31 6.63
C THR A 752 16.27 -49.37 6.28
N GLY A 753 16.12 -49.72 5.00
CA GLY A 753 15.06 -50.57 4.51
C GLY A 753 13.65 -49.96 4.56
N HIS A 754 13.56 -48.67 4.95
CA HIS A 754 12.30 -47.94 5.10
C HIS A 754 12.15 -46.85 4.05
N LEU A 755 10.94 -46.68 3.53
CA LEU A 755 10.54 -45.59 2.61
C LEU A 755 9.82 -44.49 3.40
N LEU A 756 9.95 -43.24 2.92
CA LEU A 756 9.21 -42.14 3.50
C LEU A 756 7.73 -42.25 3.14
N SER A 757 6.86 -42.40 4.14
CA SER A 757 5.41 -42.40 3.92
C SER A 757 4.94 -41.05 3.36
N PRO A 758 4.04 -41.01 2.36
CA PRO A 758 3.38 -39.79 1.88
C PRO A 758 2.69 -38.97 2.99
N MET A 759 2.22 -39.62 4.05
CA MET A 759 1.65 -38.96 5.23
C MET A 759 2.70 -38.11 6.00
N ILE A 760 3.90 -38.67 6.20
CA ILE A 760 5.01 -37.93 6.86
C ILE A 760 5.45 -36.78 5.96
N ALA A 761 5.49 -36.95 4.66
CA ALA A 761 5.77 -35.90 3.71
C ALA A 761 4.76 -34.73 3.80
N ALA A 762 3.45 -35.04 3.87
CA ALA A 762 2.39 -34.05 4.04
C ALA A 762 2.46 -33.33 5.41
N LEU A 763 2.79 -34.04 6.48
CA LEU A 763 2.99 -33.44 7.79
C LEU A 763 4.18 -32.45 7.79
N ALA A 764 5.32 -32.85 7.22
CA ALA A 764 6.50 -31.99 7.09
C ALA A 764 6.19 -30.70 6.30
N MET A 765 5.42 -30.80 5.23
CA MET A 765 4.94 -29.65 4.44
C MET A 765 4.09 -28.71 5.31
N SER A 766 3.15 -29.23 6.11
CA SER A 766 2.30 -28.42 6.99
C SER A 766 3.09 -27.73 8.08
N VAL A 767 4.09 -28.40 8.68
CA VAL A 767 5.00 -27.83 9.67
C VAL A 767 5.86 -26.72 9.04
N SER A 768 6.34 -26.90 7.81
CA SER A 768 7.08 -25.87 7.08
C SER A 768 6.25 -24.61 6.89
N SER A 769 4.99 -24.73 6.44
CA SER A 769 4.07 -23.59 6.28
C SER A 769 3.78 -22.88 7.60
N ALA A 770 3.52 -23.63 8.67
CA ALA A 770 3.31 -23.08 10.00
C ALA A 770 4.54 -22.32 10.50
N SER A 771 5.75 -22.85 10.28
CA SER A 771 7.01 -22.20 10.68
C SER A 771 7.19 -20.83 10.03
N VAL A 772 6.87 -20.70 8.75
CA VAL A 772 6.93 -19.42 8.02
C VAL A 772 5.91 -18.42 8.58
N VAL A 773 4.67 -18.85 8.83
CA VAL A 773 3.63 -17.99 9.42
C VAL A 773 4.05 -17.49 10.80
N PHE A 774 4.50 -18.37 11.69
CA PHE A 774 4.94 -17.99 13.03
C PHE A 774 6.15 -17.06 13.01
N ASN A 775 7.12 -17.30 12.12
CA ASN A 775 8.27 -16.41 11.97
C ASN A 775 7.86 -15.03 11.43
N ALA A 776 6.93 -14.94 10.49
CA ALA A 776 6.40 -13.67 10.00
C ALA A 776 5.66 -12.90 11.10
N LEU A 777 4.80 -13.56 11.89
CA LEU A 777 4.07 -12.94 12.99
C LEU A 777 4.99 -12.41 14.09
N ARG A 778 6.20 -12.96 14.26
CA ARG A 778 7.22 -12.45 15.21
C ARG A 778 7.59 -10.99 14.93
N LEU A 779 7.51 -10.51 13.67
CA LEU A 779 7.75 -9.11 13.33
C LEU A 779 6.83 -8.15 14.08
N ARG A 780 5.61 -8.55 14.43
CA ARG A 780 4.66 -7.74 15.20
C ARG A 780 5.25 -7.27 16.53
N ASN A 781 6.02 -8.15 17.19
CA ASN A 781 6.59 -7.92 18.52
C ASN A 781 8.05 -7.42 18.48
N THR A 782 8.62 -7.19 17.29
CA THR A 782 9.99 -6.67 17.17
C THR A 782 10.05 -5.26 17.74
N ARG A 783 10.92 -5.00 18.72
CA ARG A 783 11.17 -3.64 19.22
C ARG A 783 11.95 -2.89 18.15
N ILE A 784 11.47 -1.71 17.80
CA ILE A 784 12.09 -0.77 16.88
C ILE A 784 12.35 0.46 17.71
N GLU A 785 13.59 0.63 18.13
CA GLU A 785 14.07 1.78 18.91
C GLU A 785 14.59 2.88 17.96
#